data_aa5f8a116dff18d50b25dee3c01d3b81
#
_entry.id   aa5f8a116dff18d50b25dee3c01d3b81
#
_cell.length_a   1.000
_cell.length_b   1.000
_cell.length_c   1.000
_cell.angle_alpha   90.00
_cell.angle_beta   90.00
_cell.angle_gamma   90.00
#
_symmetry.space_group_name_H-M   'P 1'
#
loop_
_entity.id
_entity.type
_entity.pdbx_description
1 polymer ?
#
loop_
_entity_poly.entity_id
_entity_poly.type
_entity_poly.pdbx_seq_one_letter_code
_entity_poly.pdbx_strand_id
1 'polypeptide(L)'
;MRKCMPIIKFAAVCALCVLMVGFRFYIADAEQNQQTSAVQITDSGGSRVSEDGRVKVSKTIAASELENVFDITLKVETKNDIYEFCREPNMAVVIVMDISNTMNESFGGTTRYEAAMQAAEAFFDNFAAQSSDVSKIGYVAFNTDAHQILNMQNCGEKNVNDLKNEIRRKSEEIIHRNGYAGSKERFTNIEAGLKMAEHMLGAEGNANENQYIIFLSDGFPTTYTRSGYQGYQPYCSGGSAGQDGVFYDAVTGKYCNYGTSYSDKAAAKAGVAAAAIKNQGIKIFSIGIDIGGQTIQKYIDQTAGKNFSVVDRMSENYEIGSASEPASYQSWLKNRIGSGIYYDSSNPSELEKAYAEIFQKIQEERQQKAKAIWMVNDPMPTHGSDAFVEFIGFYDKSQELVSNSLNGMYEPYAENTADFETASKAIHWDLKSSGYQKTEEAGQTLYQYELKYRVRLRNENAAFLEETSYPTNNPTKMTYQIIEKVNQQTVVSEKRKIEFPIPSVKGYDVALRFVKTDERNRPVAEAEFTLEHDEARCCRCRGDERSVSLLPMQAVSDENGAFCFEKIPSGHRYTLTETKIPSGYTKNNEQYRVTAAYDKVSVFVSHSDNSETELDTAHPIQIINRAGYELPETGAGGNTIFTAVGCFLILMALLREYNLKKNEKGRMR
;
A
#
# COMPACT_ATOMS: atom_id res chain seq x y z
N MET A 1 -58.05 10.63 38.22
CA MET A 1 -56.72 10.44 37.65
C MET A 1 -55.63 11.11 38.50
N ARG A 2 -55.46 10.74 39.76
CA ARG A 2 -54.42 11.37 40.65
C ARG A 2 -53.89 10.38 41.70
N LYS A 3 -53.63 9.10 41.32
CA LYS A 3 -53.05 8.11 42.26
C LYS A 3 -51.96 7.19 41.68
N CYS A 4 -51.53 7.38 40.42
CA CYS A 4 -50.46 6.54 39.82
C CYS A 4 -49.07 7.19 39.66
N MET A 5 -48.89 8.45 40.13
CA MET A 5 -47.66 9.20 39.94
C MET A 5 -46.45 8.86 40.86
N PRO A 6 -46.66 8.30 42.09
CA PRO A 6 -45.49 7.98 42.93
C PRO A 6 -44.80 6.67 42.58
N ILE A 7 -45.49 5.67 41.98
CA ILE A 7 -44.93 4.36 41.68
C ILE A 7 -43.96 4.43 40.47
N ILE A 8 -44.28 5.28 39.46
CA ILE A 8 -43.44 5.44 38.27
C ILE A 8 -42.16 6.22 38.63
N LYS A 9 -42.22 7.19 39.55
CA LYS A 9 -41.00 7.90 40.01
C LYS A 9 -40.09 7.02 40.85
N PHE A 10 -40.63 6.10 41.65
CA PHE A 10 -39.86 5.17 42.46
C PHE A 10 -39.17 4.09 41.57
N ALA A 11 -39.84 3.57 40.58
CA ALA A 11 -39.28 2.61 39.62
C ALA A 11 -38.16 3.27 38.76
N ALA A 12 -38.35 4.54 38.36
CA ALA A 12 -37.33 5.28 37.61
C ALA A 12 -36.07 5.59 38.46
N VAL A 13 -36.25 5.90 39.74
CA VAL A 13 -35.13 6.14 40.68
C VAL A 13 -34.39 4.82 40.99
N CYS A 14 -35.10 3.72 41.19
CA CYS A 14 -34.45 2.43 41.36
C CYS A 14 -33.70 1.94 40.10
N ALA A 15 -34.27 2.16 38.90
CA ALA A 15 -33.59 1.84 37.64
C ALA A 15 -32.33 2.71 37.42
N LEU A 16 -32.38 4.01 37.82
CA LEU A 16 -31.22 4.89 37.73
C LEU A 16 -30.18 4.51 38.78
N CYS A 17 -30.56 4.11 39.98
CA CYS A 17 -29.64 3.61 41.02
C CYS A 17 -28.94 2.30 40.60
N VAL A 18 -29.67 1.36 39.98
CA VAL A 18 -29.10 0.11 39.47
C VAL A 18 -28.14 0.40 38.28
N LEU A 19 -28.51 1.33 37.41
CA LEU A 19 -27.63 1.77 36.33
C LEU A 19 -26.37 2.52 36.87
N MET A 20 -26.53 3.37 37.86
CA MET A 20 -25.37 4.07 38.46
C MET A 20 -24.48 3.16 39.30
N VAL A 21 -25.04 2.15 39.98
CA VAL A 21 -24.24 1.15 40.70
C VAL A 21 -23.54 0.22 39.69
N GLY A 22 -24.24 -0.25 38.66
CA GLY A 22 -23.63 -1.02 37.57
C GLY A 22 -22.53 -0.25 36.84
N PHE A 23 -22.74 1.05 36.60
CA PHE A 23 -21.73 1.91 35.96
C PHE A 23 -20.54 2.19 36.90
N ARG A 24 -20.76 2.31 38.20
CA ARG A 24 -19.65 2.45 39.18
C ARG A 24 -18.84 1.16 39.33
N PHE A 25 -19.48 -0.02 39.30
CA PHE A 25 -18.75 -1.28 39.30
C PHE A 25 -17.95 -1.46 37.99
N TYR A 26 -18.52 -1.07 36.84
CA TYR A 26 -17.81 -1.13 35.57
C TYR A 26 -16.61 -0.18 35.50
N ILE A 27 -16.75 1.05 36.04
CA ILE A 27 -15.65 2.01 36.10
C ILE A 27 -14.58 1.56 37.14
N ALA A 28 -15.00 1.02 38.27
CA ALA A 28 -14.06 0.55 39.29
C ALA A 28 -13.24 -0.68 38.81
N ASP A 29 -13.88 -1.63 38.10
CA ASP A 29 -13.20 -2.77 37.47
C ASP A 29 -12.23 -2.27 36.36
N ALA A 30 -12.65 -1.30 35.53
CA ALA A 30 -11.81 -0.75 34.49
C ALA A 30 -10.60 0.03 35.07
N GLU A 31 -10.82 0.81 36.12
CA GLU A 31 -9.75 1.55 36.78
C GLU A 31 -8.78 0.61 37.52
N GLN A 32 -9.27 -0.47 38.15
CA GLN A 32 -8.43 -1.44 38.83
C GLN A 32 -7.62 -2.28 37.83
N ASN A 33 -8.22 -2.70 36.71
CA ASN A 33 -7.54 -3.42 35.65
C ASN A 33 -6.48 -2.56 34.97
N GLN A 34 -6.78 -1.27 34.68
CA GLN A 34 -5.78 -0.35 34.14
C GLN A 34 -4.59 -0.15 35.08
N GLN A 35 -4.83 -0.09 36.39
CA GLN A 35 -3.76 0.10 37.37
C GLN A 35 -2.88 -1.14 37.49
N THR A 36 -3.45 -2.35 37.49
CA THR A 36 -2.68 -3.61 37.55
C THR A 36 -1.89 -3.85 36.26
N SER A 37 -2.49 -3.66 35.10
CA SER A 37 -1.78 -3.78 33.82
C SER A 37 -0.66 -2.74 33.68
N ALA A 38 -0.83 -1.54 34.24
CA ALA A 38 0.22 -0.52 34.23
C ALA A 38 1.45 -0.95 35.05
N VAL A 39 1.27 -1.71 36.13
CA VAL A 39 2.37 -2.26 36.94
C VAL A 39 3.18 -3.31 36.15
N GLN A 40 2.60 -3.98 35.18
CA GLN A 40 3.30 -4.94 34.33
C GLN A 40 4.27 -4.27 33.35
N ILE A 41 4.11 -3.00 33.01
CA ILE A 41 4.98 -2.28 32.09
C ILE A 41 6.27 -1.90 32.79
N THR A 42 7.37 -2.52 32.39
CA THR A 42 8.70 -2.27 32.95
C THR A 42 9.51 -1.24 32.20
N ASP A 43 9.20 -1.07 30.90
CA ASP A 43 9.70 -0.01 30.03
C ASP A 43 8.56 0.43 29.09
N SER A 44 8.18 1.70 29.17
CA SER A 44 7.11 2.27 28.34
C SER A 44 7.51 2.57 26.90
N GLY A 45 8.79 2.38 26.54
CA GLY A 45 9.33 2.74 25.23
C GLY A 45 9.76 4.21 25.15
N GLY A 46 9.76 4.78 23.95
CA GLY A 46 10.22 6.14 23.73
C GLY A 46 10.31 6.53 22.26
N SER A 47 11.24 7.43 21.94
CA SER A 47 11.47 7.88 20.56
C SER A 47 12.95 7.93 20.20
N ARG A 48 13.24 7.82 18.89
CA ARG A 48 14.57 8.01 18.31
C ARG A 48 14.47 8.86 17.04
N VAL A 49 15.52 9.62 16.76
CA VAL A 49 15.64 10.43 15.55
C VAL A 49 16.76 9.84 14.70
N SER A 50 16.57 9.79 13.38
CA SER A 50 17.60 9.35 12.44
C SER A 50 18.81 10.27 12.46
N GLU A 51 19.98 9.76 12.10
CA GLU A 51 21.25 10.54 12.07
C GLU A 51 21.15 11.78 11.18
N ASP A 52 20.37 11.70 10.11
CA ASP A 52 20.12 12.82 9.19
C ASP A 52 19.03 13.79 9.67
N GLY A 53 18.40 13.53 10.81
CA GLY A 53 17.33 14.36 11.38
C GLY A 53 16.02 14.40 10.59
N ARG A 54 15.85 13.53 9.58
CA ARG A 54 14.71 13.54 8.67
C ARG A 54 13.53 12.69 9.12
N VAL A 55 13.82 11.67 9.94
CA VAL A 55 12.83 10.71 10.42
C VAL A 55 12.93 10.61 11.94
N LYS A 56 11.79 10.69 12.60
CA LYS A 56 11.66 10.36 14.03
C LYS A 56 10.72 9.19 14.16
N VAL A 57 11.13 8.17 14.88
CA VAL A 57 10.33 7.00 15.20
C VAL A 57 10.05 6.91 16.67
N SER A 58 8.88 6.47 17.05
CA SER A 58 8.56 6.16 18.43
C SER A 58 7.76 4.87 18.54
N LYS A 59 7.99 4.16 19.65
CA LYS A 59 7.23 2.99 20.02
C LYS A 59 6.91 3.08 21.50
N THR A 60 5.63 3.01 21.81
CA THR A 60 5.11 3.12 23.16
C THR A 60 4.12 2.00 23.45
N ILE A 61 3.94 1.70 24.72
CA ILE A 61 3.01 0.69 25.21
C ILE A 61 2.05 1.32 26.21
N ALA A 62 0.81 0.88 26.17
CA ALA A 62 -0.21 1.21 27.15
C ALA A 62 -0.86 -0.06 27.69
N ALA A 63 -1.33 -0.02 28.94
CA ALA A 63 -2.13 -1.09 29.50
C ALA A 63 -3.49 -1.17 28.80
N SER A 64 -4.00 -2.39 28.61
CA SER A 64 -5.38 -2.60 28.20
C SER A 64 -6.26 -2.85 29.44
N GLU A 65 -7.55 -3.03 29.23
CA GLU A 65 -8.49 -3.46 30.26
C GLU A 65 -8.33 -4.94 30.68
N LEU A 66 -7.48 -5.68 29.97
CA LEU A 66 -7.17 -7.08 30.26
C LEU A 66 -5.74 -7.23 30.75
N GLU A 67 -5.55 -8.10 31.73
CA GLU A 67 -4.24 -8.42 32.28
C GLU A 67 -3.38 -9.17 31.25
N ASN A 68 -2.07 -8.93 31.27
CA ASN A 68 -1.11 -9.43 30.30
C ASN A 68 -1.41 -9.07 28.84
N VAL A 69 -2.33 -8.13 28.60
CA VAL A 69 -2.70 -7.64 27.28
C VAL A 69 -2.37 -6.15 27.18
N PHE A 70 -1.70 -5.76 26.12
CA PHE A 70 -1.14 -4.41 25.97
C PHE A 70 -1.40 -3.85 24.58
N ASP A 71 -1.57 -2.53 24.52
CA ASP A 71 -1.70 -1.80 23.27
C ASP A 71 -0.36 -1.13 22.93
N ILE A 72 0.18 -1.48 21.79
CA ILE A 72 1.42 -0.93 21.24
C ILE A 72 1.07 0.14 20.21
N THR A 73 1.76 1.27 20.26
CA THR A 73 1.65 2.33 19.26
C THR A 73 3.01 2.59 18.63
N LEU A 74 3.09 2.41 17.30
CA LEU A 74 4.20 2.83 16.48
C LEU A 74 3.87 4.18 15.85
N LYS A 75 4.83 5.13 15.86
CA LYS A 75 4.72 6.39 15.15
C LYS A 75 5.96 6.65 14.34
N VAL A 76 5.74 7.19 13.13
CA VAL A 76 6.80 7.68 12.26
C VAL A 76 6.47 9.13 11.92
N GLU A 77 7.38 10.04 12.20
CA GLU A 77 7.28 11.45 11.85
C GLU A 77 8.34 11.79 10.80
N THR A 78 7.96 12.45 9.71
CA THR A 78 8.87 12.89 8.67
C THR A 78 8.43 14.23 8.08
N LYS A 79 9.37 14.98 7.52
CA LYS A 79 9.13 16.22 6.78
C LYS A 79 8.69 15.99 5.34
N ASN A 80 8.71 14.75 4.89
CA ASN A 80 8.34 14.36 3.54
C ASN A 80 6.96 13.71 3.54
N ASP A 81 6.07 14.18 2.67
CA ASP A 81 4.87 13.42 2.30
C ASP A 81 5.33 12.17 1.56
N ILE A 82 5.35 11.02 2.25
CA ILE A 82 5.90 9.78 1.70
C ILE A 82 5.09 9.33 0.48
N TYR A 83 3.78 9.48 0.51
CA TYR A 83 2.92 9.11 -0.60
C TYR A 83 3.24 9.94 -1.86
N GLU A 84 3.16 11.27 -1.76
CA GLU A 84 3.49 12.16 -2.87
C GLU A 84 4.96 12.04 -3.30
N PHE A 85 5.81 11.72 -2.35
CA PHE A 85 7.24 11.56 -2.60
C PHE A 85 7.58 10.27 -3.35
N CYS A 86 6.87 9.17 -3.07
CA CYS A 86 7.11 7.85 -3.65
C CYS A 86 6.14 7.46 -4.77
N ARG A 87 5.02 8.21 -4.96
CA ARG A 87 4.09 7.88 -6.03
C ARG A 87 4.77 8.00 -7.40
N GLU A 88 4.31 7.22 -8.33
CA GLU A 88 4.66 7.40 -9.73
C GLU A 88 4.16 8.77 -10.19
N PRO A 89 5.06 9.69 -10.59
CA PRO A 89 4.61 10.99 -11.07
C PRO A 89 3.87 10.82 -12.39
N ASN A 90 2.90 11.69 -12.62
CA ASN A 90 2.29 11.83 -13.93
C ASN A 90 3.33 12.33 -14.93
N MET A 91 3.10 12.05 -16.18
CA MET A 91 3.95 12.51 -17.28
C MET A 91 3.29 13.66 -18.03
N ALA A 92 4.08 14.67 -18.40
CA ALA A 92 3.71 15.65 -19.38
C ALA A 92 4.76 15.60 -20.52
N VAL A 93 4.37 15.10 -21.65
CA VAL A 93 5.27 14.89 -22.80
C VAL A 93 4.83 15.77 -23.96
N VAL A 94 5.75 16.52 -24.55
CA VAL A 94 5.52 17.22 -25.81
C VAL A 94 6.44 16.66 -26.88
N ILE A 95 5.87 16.17 -27.97
CA ILE A 95 6.61 15.82 -29.19
C ILE A 95 6.79 17.09 -30.01
N VAL A 96 8.01 17.40 -30.39
CA VAL A 96 8.38 18.55 -31.22
C VAL A 96 8.98 18.03 -32.51
N MET A 97 8.21 18.07 -33.58
CA MET A 97 8.55 17.47 -34.85
C MET A 97 8.89 18.55 -35.90
N ASP A 98 10.02 18.39 -36.53
CA ASP A 98 10.39 19.13 -37.72
C ASP A 98 9.49 18.76 -38.90
N ILE A 99 8.92 19.76 -39.55
CA ILE A 99 8.17 19.63 -40.81
C ILE A 99 8.72 20.58 -41.87
N SER A 100 10.00 20.89 -41.82
CA SER A 100 10.71 21.69 -42.83
C SER A 100 10.79 20.95 -44.17
N ASN A 101 11.25 21.67 -45.22
CA ASN A 101 11.22 21.11 -46.58
C ASN A 101 12.06 19.84 -46.75
N THR A 102 13.17 19.69 -46.02
CA THR A 102 14.03 18.49 -46.07
C THR A 102 13.34 17.23 -45.53
N MET A 103 12.36 17.39 -44.68
CA MET A 103 11.55 16.28 -44.20
C MET A 103 10.76 15.57 -45.29
N ASN A 104 10.61 16.17 -46.48
CA ASN A 104 9.99 15.53 -47.63
C ASN A 104 11.00 14.67 -48.45
N GLU A 105 12.24 14.61 -48.07
CA GLU A 105 13.26 13.80 -48.74
C GLU A 105 13.03 12.29 -48.46
N SER A 106 13.51 11.46 -49.41
CA SER A 106 13.36 10.01 -49.34
C SER A 106 14.15 9.41 -48.14
N PHE A 107 13.49 8.50 -47.41
CA PHE A 107 14.03 7.84 -46.23
C PHE A 107 13.54 6.39 -46.14
N GLY A 108 14.38 5.43 -46.52
CA GLY A 108 14.04 4.01 -46.42
C GLY A 108 12.78 3.54 -47.18
N GLY A 109 12.46 4.16 -48.33
CA GLY A 109 11.30 3.82 -49.13
C GLY A 109 10.04 4.67 -48.84
N THR A 110 10.13 5.60 -47.89
CA THR A 110 9.10 6.61 -47.59
C THR A 110 9.75 8.00 -47.52
N THR A 111 9.09 9.01 -46.95
CA THR A 111 9.70 10.30 -46.62
C THR A 111 10.13 10.35 -45.18
N ARG A 112 11.08 11.22 -44.80
CA ARG A 112 11.44 11.46 -43.41
C ARG A 112 10.23 11.85 -42.55
N TYR A 113 9.37 12.72 -43.11
CA TYR A 113 8.11 13.14 -42.46
C TYR A 113 7.20 11.94 -42.14
N GLU A 114 6.93 11.09 -43.16
CA GLU A 114 6.02 9.95 -42.98
C GLU A 114 6.57 8.93 -41.97
N ALA A 115 7.89 8.64 -42.03
CA ALA A 115 8.54 7.78 -41.05
C ALA A 115 8.47 8.37 -39.62
N ALA A 116 8.70 9.69 -39.49
CA ALA A 116 8.62 10.37 -38.21
C ALA A 116 7.20 10.40 -37.64
N MET A 117 6.18 10.59 -38.50
CA MET A 117 4.78 10.54 -38.11
C MET A 117 4.38 9.15 -37.64
N GLN A 118 4.74 8.09 -38.35
CA GLN A 118 4.46 6.70 -37.95
C GLN A 118 5.12 6.36 -36.59
N ALA A 119 6.35 6.77 -36.37
CA ALA A 119 7.04 6.55 -35.11
C ALA A 119 6.42 7.35 -33.96
N ALA A 120 5.96 8.57 -34.21
CA ALA A 120 5.23 9.38 -33.23
C ALA A 120 3.87 8.75 -32.89
N GLU A 121 3.14 8.24 -33.90
CA GLU A 121 1.88 7.51 -33.69
C GLU A 121 2.06 6.25 -32.83
N ALA A 122 3.14 5.49 -33.05
CA ALA A 122 3.49 4.34 -32.20
C ALA A 122 3.82 4.76 -30.74
N PHE A 123 4.44 5.93 -30.58
CA PHE A 123 4.65 6.49 -29.24
C PHE A 123 3.32 6.84 -28.54
N PHE A 124 2.35 7.41 -29.26
CA PHE A 124 1.01 7.67 -28.73
C PHE A 124 0.32 6.38 -28.28
N ASP A 125 0.44 5.29 -29.05
CA ASP A 125 -0.11 3.98 -28.67
C ASP A 125 0.53 3.45 -27.37
N ASN A 126 1.86 3.50 -27.26
CA ASN A 126 2.59 3.11 -26.05
C ASN A 126 2.22 4.00 -24.84
N PHE A 127 2.06 5.31 -25.08
CA PHE A 127 1.65 6.26 -24.05
C PHE A 127 0.24 5.95 -23.54
N ALA A 128 -0.70 5.69 -24.43
CA ALA A 128 -2.09 5.36 -24.10
C ALA A 128 -2.21 4.04 -23.30
N ALA A 129 -1.40 3.04 -23.65
CA ALA A 129 -1.45 1.71 -23.03
C ALA A 129 -0.82 1.68 -21.62
N GLN A 130 0.11 2.59 -21.30
CA GLN A 130 0.91 2.50 -20.08
C GLN A 130 0.91 3.78 -19.23
N SER A 131 0.23 4.85 -19.66
CA SER A 131 0.11 6.07 -18.87
C SER A 131 -1.09 6.02 -17.92
N SER A 132 -0.98 6.76 -16.80
CA SER A 132 -2.13 7.00 -15.93
C SER A 132 -3.14 7.93 -16.62
N ASP A 133 -4.41 7.86 -16.22
CA ASP A 133 -5.49 8.73 -16.73
C ASP A 133 -5.24 10.24 -16.59
N VAL A 134 -4.23 10.61 -15.80
CA VAL A 134 -3.86 12.02 -15.56
C VAL A 134 -2.59 12.46 -16.30
N SER A 135 -1.85 11.53 -16.92
CA SER A 135 -0.69 11.88 -17.75
C SER A 135 -1.13 12.55 -19.05
N LYS A 136 -0.35 13.53 -19.52
CA LYS A 136 -0.72 14.37 -20.66
C LYS A 136 0.32 14.31 -21.77
N ILE A 137 -0.16 14.38 -23.00
CA ILE A 137 0.69 14.48 -24.19
C ILE A 137 0.26 15.66 -25.04
N GLY A 138 1.21 16.33 -25.64
CA GLY A 138 1.00 17.40 -26.61
C GLY A 138 1.89 17.22 -27.83
N TYR A 139 1.57 17.92 -28.90
CA TYR A 139 2.32 17.82 -30.14
C TYR A 139 2.51 19.20 -30.79
N VAL A 140 3.75 19.49 -31.14
CA VAL A 140 4.18 20.69 -31.86
C VAL A 140 4.82 20.27 -33.17
N ALA A 141 4.37 20.83 -34.27
CA ALA A 141 5.09 20.79 -35.53
C ALA A 141 5.81 22.12 -35.76
N PHE A 142 7.05 22.11 -36.25
CA PHE A 142 7.74 23.34 -36.56
C PHE A 142 8.42 23.31 -37.93
N ASN A 143 8.47 24.45 -38.52
CA ASN A 143 9.20 24.75 -39.76
C ASN A 143 9.81 26.15 -39.61
N THR A 144 9.47 27.15 -40.42
CA THR A 144 9.78 28.56 -40.20
C THR A 144 9.10 29.07 -38.91
N ASP A 145 7.93 28.56 -38.61
CA ASP A 145 7.13 28.83 -37.41
C ASP A 145 6.92 27.57 -36.57
N ALA A 146 6.43 27.76 -35.35
CA ALA A 146 5.93 26.67 -34.54
C ALA A 146 4.41 26.64 -34.52
N HIS A 147 3.86 25.46 -34.67
CA HIS A 147 2.43 25.19 -34.73
C HIS A 147 2.03 24.24 -33.60
N GLN A 148 1.21 24.73 -32.70
CA GLN A 148 0.59 23.88 -31.68
C GLN A 148 -0.49 23.02 -32.31
N ILE A 149 -0.16 21.80 -32.66
CA ILE A 149 -1.04 20.85 -33.33
C ILE A 149 -2.03 20.23 -32.37
N LEU A 150 -1.52 19.79 -31.21
CA LEU A 150 -2.29 19.17 -30.15
C LEU A 150 -1.99 19.82 -28.82
N ASN A 151 -3.01 20.31 -28.13
CA ASN A 151 -2.89 20.83 -26.77
C ASN A 151 -2.50 19.72 -25.80
N MET A 152 -1.94 20.09 -24.64
CA MET A 152 -1.70 19.13 -23.56
C MET A 152 -3.01 18.51 -23.09
N GLN A 153 -3.17 17.22 -23.29
CA GLN A 153 -4.37 16.48 -22.90
C GLN A 153 -4.07 15.03 -22.57
N ASN A 154 -5.01 14.39 -21.89
CA ASN A 154 -4.91 12.98 -21.55
C ASN A 154 -5.00 12.12 -22.82
N CYS A 155 -4.22 11.06 -22.84
CA CYS A 155 -4.21 10.10 -23.93
C CYS A 155 -4.38 8.69 -23.34
N GLY A 156 -5.46 8.03 -23.68
CA GLY A 156 -5.76 6.66 -23.27
C GLY A 156 -6.34 5.86 -24.45
N GLU A 157 -6.57 4.58 -24.24
CA GLU A 157 -7.07 3.66 -25.28
C GLU A 157 -8.34 4.16 -26.01
N LYS A 158 -9.18 4.94 -25.32
CA LYS A 158 -10.46 5.44 -25.87
C LYS A 158 -10.31 6.56 -26.89
N ASN A 159 -9.24 7.36 -26.81
CA ASN A 159 -9.08 8.55 -27.65
C ASN A 159 -7.78 8.59 -28.47
N VAL A 160 -6.87 7.64 -28.30
CA VAL A 160 -5.56 7.64 -28.96
C VAL A 160 -5.67 7.73 -30.49
N ASN A 161 -6.60 7.02 -31.09
CA ASN A 161 -6.79 7.05 -32.54
C ASN A 161 -7.28 8.42 -33.04
N ASP A 162 -8.16 9.07 -32.29
CA ASP A 162 -8.63 10.42 -32.63
C ASP A 162 -7.46 11.42 -32.56
N LEU A 163 -6.60 11.31 -31.53
CA LEU A 163 -5.42 12.15 -31.37
C LEU A 163 -4.41 11.93 -32.49
N LYS A 164 -4.12 10.68 -32.90
CA LYS A 164 -3.26 10.35 -34.03
C LYS A 164 -3.82 10.93 -35.34
N ASN A 165 -5.09 10.77 -35.60
CA ASN A 165 -5.73 11.36 -36.77
C ASN A 165 -5.66 12.90 -36.78
N GLU A 166 -5.83 13.52 -35.62
CA GLU A 166 -5.74 14.97 -35.47
C GLU A 166 -4.32 15.50 -35.75
N ILE A 167 -3.28 14.87 -35.16
CA ILE A 167 -1.89 15.31 -35.41
C ILE A 167 -1.50 15.17 -36.89
N ARG A 168 -1.86 14.06 -37.52
CA ARG A 168 -1.59 13.82 -38.94
C ARG A 168 -2.30 14.85 -39.82
N ARG A 169 -3.60 14.96 -39.68
CA ARG A 169 -4.42 15.89 -40.50
C ARG A 169 -3.93 17.33 -40.37
N LYS A 170 -3.74 17.83 -39.15
CA LYS A 170 -3.31 19.22 -38.95
C LYS A 170 -1.88 19.49 -39.45
N SER A 171 -0.96 18.55 -39.30
CA SER A 171 0.40 18.67 -39.82
C SER A 171 0.41 18.70 -41.36
N GLU A 172 -0.35 17.80 -41.97
CA GLU A 172 -0.50 17.76 -43.45
C GLU A 172 -1.18 19.02 -44.01
N GLU A 173 -2.16 19.59 -43.32
CA GLU A 173 -2.76 20.87 -43.70
C GLU A 173 -1.75 22.00 -43.79
N ILE A 174 -0.76 22.04 -42.87
CA ILE A 174 0.32 23.04 -42.87
C ILE A 174 1.25 22.80 -44.06
N ILE A 175 1.65 21.56 -44.29
CA ILE A 175 2.52 21.15 -45.37
C ILE A 175 1.85 21.45 -46.72
N HIS A 176 0.61 21.07 -46.92
CA HIS A 176 -0.12 21.22 -48.19
C HIS A 176 -0.55 22.67 -48.47
N ARG A 177 -0.86 23.48 -47.43
CA ARG A 177 -1.34 24.85 -47.59
C ARG A 177 -0.39 25.72 -48.42
N ASN A 178 0.92 25.49 -48.21
CA ASN A 178 1.94 26.35 -48.77
C ASN A 178 2.89 25.65 -49.76
N GLY A 179 2.76 24.34 -49.96
CA GLY A 179 3.69 23.52 -50.74
C GLY A 179 5.13 23.59 -50.19
N TYR A 180 5.90 22.54 -50.28
CA TYR A 180 7.30 22.56 -49.80
C TYR A 180 8.18 23.45 -50.67
N ALA A 181 7.96 23.49 -51.96
CA ALA A 181 8.82 24.28 -52.87
C ALA A 181 8.24 25.69 -53.06
N GLY A 182 8.94 26.72 -52.57
CA GLY A 182 8.60 28.12 -52.75
C GLY A 182 7.73 28.77 -51.68
N SER A 183 7.32 28.03 -50.63
CA SER A 183 6.57 28.58 -49.53
C SER A 183 7.45 29.19 -48.42
N LYS A 184 6.84 30.08 -47.64
CA LYS A 184 7.50 30.73 -46.49
C LYS A 184 7.63 29.79 -45.28
N GLU A 185 7.05 28.63 -45.31
CA GLU A 185 6.99 27.69 -44.22
C GLU A 185 7.93 26.51 -44.40
N ARG A 186 9.05 26.68 -45.11
CA ARG A 186 9.95 25.59 -45.48
C ARG A 186 11.24 25.48 -44.65
N PHE A 187 11.48 26.45 -43.78
CA PHE A 187 12.76 26.58 -43.06
C PHE A 187 12.75 25.90 -41.69
N THR A 188 13.89 25.85 -41.03
CA THR A 188 14.10 25.10 -39.78
C THR A 188 14.32 26.07 -38.63
N ASN A 189 13.24 26.33 -37.84
CA ASN A 189 13.27 27.21 -36.66
C ASN A 189 13.16 26.40 -35.36
N ILE A 190 14.28 25.83 -34.94
CA ILE A 190 14.37 24.99 -33.73
C ILE A 190 13.96 25.78 -32.46
N GLU A 191 14.37 27.09 -32.40
CA GLU A 191 13.99 27.96 -31.27
C GLU A 191 12.49 28.04 -31.09
N ALA A 192 11.74 28.23 -32.16
CA ALA A 192 10.28 28.34 -32.11
C ALA A 192 9.59 27.04 -31.61
N GLY A 193 10.04 25.90 -32.15
CA GLY A 193 9.55 24.60 -31.73
C GLY A 193 9.76 24.34 -30.23
N LEU A 194 10.97 24.61 -29.74
CA LEU A 194 11.29 24.44 -28.32
C LEU A 194 10.49 25.36 -27.39
N LYS A 195 10.38 26.66 -27.76
CA LYS A 195 9.62 27.65 -26.99
C LYS A 195 8.13 27.36 -26.96
N MET A 196 7.54 26.83 -28.01
CA MET A 196 6.16 26.40 -28.04
C MET A 196 5.93 25.23 -27.07
N ALA A 197 6.83 24.25 -27.07
CA ALA A 197 6.77 23.13 -26.13
C ALA A 197 6.93 23.59 -24.67
N GLU A 198 7.87 24.52 -24.40
CA GLU A 198 8.05 25.13 -23.09
C GLU A 198 6.77 25.81 -22.60
N HIS A 199 6.12 26.60 -23.47
CA HIS A 199 4.86 27.26 -23.17
C HIS A 199 3.76 26.27 -22.83
N MET A 200 3.62 25.19 -23.61
CA MET A 200 2.63 24.13 -23.36
C MET A 200 2.84 23.40 -22.05
N LEU A 201 4.09 23.11 -21.69
CA LEU A 201 4.45 22.45 -20.44
C LEU A 201 4.29 23.37 -19.23
N GLY A 202 4.51 24.68 -19.39
CA GLY A 202 4.32 25.68 -18.34
C GLY A 202 2.87 26.06 -18.06
N ALA A 203 1.91 25.58 -18.85
CA ALA A 203 0.48 25.84 -18.61
C ALA A 203 -0.02 25.20 -17.31
N GLU A 204 -1.12 25.75 -16.75
CA GLU A 204 -1.67 25.28 -15.48
C GLU A 204 -1.94 23.76 -15.44
N GLY A 205 -1.59 23.14 -14.31
CA GLY A 205 -1.80 21.73 -14.07
C GLY A 205 -0.65 20.80 -14.47
N ASN A 206 0.43 21.32 -15.08
CA ASN A 206 1.59 20.50 -15.45
C ASN A 206 2.78 20.67 -14.50
N ALA A 207 2.71 21.59 -13.54
CA ALA A 207 3.84 21.99 -12.69
C ALA A 207 4.39 20.86 -11.77
N ASN A 208 3.55 19.90 -11.43
CA ASN A 208 3.93 18.78 -10.54
C ASN A 208 4.23 17.48 -11.29
N GLU A 209 4.30 17.54 -12.62
CA GLU A 209 4.51 16.37 -13.45
C GLU A 209 5.98 16.28 -13.87
N ASN A 210 6.45 15.07 -14.18
CA ASN A 210 7.71 14.91 -14.86
C ASN A 210 7.53 15.37 -16.30
N GLN A 211 8.25 16.40 -16.70
CA GLN A 211 8.09 17.09 -17.99
C GLN A 211 9.19 16.67 -18.97
N TYR A 212 8.75 16.30 -20.16
CA TYR A 212 9.63 15.81 -21.21
C TYR A 212 9.32 16.47 -22.56
N ILE A 213 10.37 16.74 -23.31
CA ILE A 213 10.29 17.11 -24.74
C ILE A 213 11.00 16.03 -25.55
N ILE A 214 10.34 15.50 -26.57
CA ILE A 214 10.93 14.63 -27.57
C ILE A 214 11.12 15.50 -28.83
N PHE A 215 12.34 15.95 -29.03
CA PHE A 215 12.70 16.85 -30.14
C PHE A 215 13.27 16.05 -31.29
N LEU A 216 12.74 16.27 -32.49
CA LEU A 216 13.12 15.57 -33.70
C LEU A 216 13.37 16.56 -34.83
N SER A 217 14.52 16.45 -35.51
CA SER A 217 14.87 17.24 -36.68
C SER A 217 15.84 16.50 -37.59
N ASP A 218 15.79 16.80 -38.89
CA ASP A 218 16.68 16.26 -39.93
C ASP A 218 17.69 17.29 -40.44
N GLY A 219 17.60 18.56 -39.99
CA GLY A 219 18.36 19.66 -40.59
C GLY A 219 18.94 20.67 -39.61
N PHE A 220 19.92 21.39 -40.11
CA PHE A 220 20.53 22.52 -39.41
C PHE A 220 19.53 23.68 -39.23
N PRO A 221 19.60 24.45 -38.13
CA PRO A 221 18.79 25.63 -37.96
C PRO A 221 19.10 26.70 -39.00
N THR A 222 18.06 27.13 -39.71
CA THR A 222 18.20 28.10 -40.82
C THR A 222 17.45 29.40 -40.54
N THR A 223 16.62 29.46 -39.50
CA THR A 223 15.91 30.67 -39.09
C THR A 223 15.64 30.68 -37.57
N TYR A 224 15.25 31.81 -37.02
CA TYR A 224 15.00 32.02 -35.59
C TYR A 224 13.88 33.04 -35.36
N THR A 225 13.38 33.11 -34.11
CA THR A 225 12.31 34.04 -33.72
C THR A 225 12.88 35.43 -33.42
N ARG A 226 12.28 36.48 -33.99
CA ARG A 226 12.71 37.87 -33.79
C ARG A 226 12.39 38.36 -32.38
N SER A 227 13.37 39.05 -31.79
CA SER A 227 13.18 39.78 -30.53
C SER A 227 12.12 40.89 -30.69
N GLY A 228 11.14 40.95 -29.80
CA GLY A 228 10.07 41.95 -29.82
C GLY A 228 8.76 41.50 -30.52
N TYR A 229 8.73 40.33 -31.16
CA TYR A 229 7.47 39.72 -31.58
C TYR A 229 6.75 39.12 -30.39
N GLN A 230 5.45 39.38 -30.29
CA GLN A 230 4.59 38.62 -29.36
C GLN A 230 4.23 37.31 -30.03
N GLY A 231 4.55 36.22 -29.38
CA GLY A 231 4.32 34.86 -29.87
C GLY A 231 5.49 34.28 -30.66
N TYR A 232 5.27 33.09 -31.22
CA TYR A 232 6.29 32.27 -31.88
C TYR A 232 6.34 32.60 -33.39
N GLN A 233 6.55 33.85 -33.75
CA GLN A 233 6.64 34.29 -35.13
C GLN A 233 8.08 34.28 -35.59
N PRO A 234 8.42 33.68 -36.75
CA PRO A 234 9.75 33.68 -37.26
C PRO A 234 10.17 35.08 -37.67
N TYR A 235 11.43 35.35 -37.46
CA TYR A 235 12.02 36.57 -37.98
C TYR A 235 12.42 36.42 -39.42
N CYS A 236 11.73 37.18 -40.29
CA CYS A 236 12.14 37.38 -41.66
C CYS A 236 12.70 38.80 -41.75
N SER A 237 13.98 39.02 -42.05
CA SER A 237 14.51 40.35 -42.23
C SER A 237 14.14 40.90 -43.56
N GLY A 238 13.75 42.15 -43.57
CA GLY A 238 13.61 42.91 -44.80
C GLY A 238 15.01 43.30 -45.32
N GLY A 239 15.47 42.71 -46.32
CA GLY A 239 16.27 43.41 -47.28
C GLY A 239 17.77 43.28 -47.29
N SER A 240 18.41 42.43 -46.49
CA SER A 240 19.80 42.05 -46.73
C SER A 240 19.95 40.56 -46.70
N ALA A 241 19.98 39.97 -47.84
CA ALA A 241 20.29 38.58 -48.01
C ALA A 241 21.59 38.27 -47.26
N GLY A 242 21.49 37.43 -46.23
CA GLY A 242 22.61 36.83 -45.57
C GLY A 242 23.01 37.35 -44.21
N GLN A 243 22.37 38.38 -43.64
CA GLN A 243 22.81 38.88 -42.35
C GLN A 243 22.16 38.19 -41.12
N ASP A 244 20.99 37.59 -41.27
CA ASP A 244 20.28 36.98 -40.16
C ASP A 244 19.67 35.60 -40.44
N GLY A 245 20.13 34.88 -41.47
CA GLY A 245 19.51 33.62 -41.87
C GLY A 245 18.11 33.79 -42.43
N VAL A 246 17.88 34.87 -43.09
CA VAL A 246 16.59 35.44 -43.37
C VAL A 246 16.04 35.05 -44.70
N PHE A 247 14.73 34.94 -44.74
CA PHE A 247 14.09 34.33 -45.89
C PHE A 247 12.86 35.01 -46.40
N TYR A 248 12.26 35.88 -45.63
CA TYR A 248 11.12 36.65 -46.10
C TYR A 248 11.39 38.13 -46.02
N ASP A 249 11.47 38.76 -47.15
CA ASP A 249 11.48 40.20 -47.24
C ASP A 249 10.03 40.70 -47.05
N ALA A 250 9.77 41.25 -45.87
CA ALA A 250 8.46 41.81 -45.54
C ALA A 250 8.08 43.03 -46.40
N VAL A 251 9.07 43.71 -47.00
CA VAL A 251 8.85 44.87 -47.86
C VAL A 251 8.47 44.47 -49.27
N THR A 252 9.12 43.44 -49.81
CA THR A 252 8.85 42.96 -51.16
C THR A 252 7.89 41.81 -51.21
N GLY A 253 7.55 41.21 -50.08
CA GLY A 253 6.71 40.03 -49.99
C GLY A 253 7.31 38.77 -50.60
N LYS A 254 8.65 38.79 -50.85
CA LYS A 254 9.36 37.71 -51.50
C LYS A 254 10.27 36.96 -50.51
N TYR A 255 10.38 35.66 -50.73
CA TYR A 255 11.39 34.85 -50.08
C TYR A 255 12.71 35.01 -50.81
N CYS A 256 13.75 35.35 -50.05
CA CYS A 256 15.12 35.28 -50.56
C CYS A 256 15.55 33.81 -50.62
N ASN A 257 16.32 33.42 -51.64
CA ASN A 257 16.78 32.05 -51.88
C ASN A 257 17.82 31.51 -50.87
N TYR A 258 17.92 32.09 -49.69
CA TYR A 258 18.96 31.84 -48.71
C TYR A 258 18.53 30.94 -47.52
N GLY A 259 17.31 30.46 -47.52
CA GLY A 259 16.72 29.64 -46.50
C GLY A 259 17.27 28.23 -46.32
N THR A 260 18.19 27.90 -47.17
CA THR A 260 18.94 26.64 -47.12
C THR A 260 20.29 26.77 -46.44
N SER A 261 20.66 27.99 -46.00
CA SER A 261 21.94 28.22 -45.34
C SER A 261 21.81 28.00 -43.84
N TYR A 262 22.86 27.44 -43.22
CA TYR A 262 23.00 27.38 -41.77
C TYR A 262 23.12 28.79 -41.19
N SER A 263 22.32 29.11 -40.18
CA SER A 263 22.41 30.34 -39.41
C SER A 263 22.99 30.08 -38.02
N ASP A 264 24.15 30.63 -37.79
CA ASP A 264 24.85 30.49 -36.49
C ASP A 264 24.04 31.14 -35.37
N LYS A 265 23.40 32.27 -35.65
CA LYS A 265 22.49 32.94 -34.71
C LYS A 265 21.23 32.14 -34.40
N ALA A 266 20.68 31.43 -35.38
CA ALA A 266 19.57 30.53 -35.16
C ALA A 266 19.95 29.34 -34.24
N ALA A 267 21.14 28.78 -34.47
CA ALA A 267 21.69 27.73 -33.61
C ALA A 267 21.92 28.23 -32.17
N ALA A 268 22.52 29.41 -32.00
CA ALA A 268 22.74 30.01 -30.68
C ALA A 268 21.43 30.27 -29.93
N LYS A 269 20.39 30.78 -30.61
CA LYS A 269 19.06 31.02 -30.01
C LYS A 269 18.36 29.74 -29.63
N ALA A 270 18.43 28.71 -30.45
CA ALA A 270 17.90 27.37 -30.12
C ALA A 270 18.62 26.80 -28.89
N GLY A 271 19.94 26.92 -28.83
CA GLY A 271 20.74 26.52 -27.67
C GLY A 271 20.39 27.26 -26.38
N VAL A 272 20.10 28.57 -26.46
CA VAL A 272 19.65 29.37 -25.32
C VAL A 272 18.26 28.94 -24.85
N ALA A 273 17.33 28.72 -25.78
CA ALA A 273 15.99 28.23 -25.45
C ALA A 273 16.05 26.83 -24.77
N ALA A 274 16.83 25.91 -25.32
CA ALA A 274 17.02 24.59 -24.73
C ALA A 274 17.63 24.67 -23.31
N ALA A 275 18.60 25.56 -23.09
CA ALA A 275 19.20 25.77 -21.77
C ALA A 275 18.15 26.30 -20.74
N ALA A 276 17.31 27.26 -21.15
CA ALA A 276 16.25 27.79 -20.28
C ALA A 276 15.23 26.68 -19.89
N ILE A 277 14.83 25.86 -20.84
CA ILE A 277 13.95 24.70 -20.63
C ILE A 277 14.57 23.70 -19.65
N LYS A 278 15.83 23.34 -19.87
CA LYS A 278 16.54 22.38 -18.98
C LYS A 278 16.72 22.94 -17.56
N ASN A 279 16.93 24.25 -17.42
CA ASN A 279 17.02 24.91 -16.11
C ASN A 279 15.71 24.86 -15.31
N GLN A 280 14.57 24.66 -15.96
CA GLN A 280 13.26 24.41 -15.32
C GLN A 280 13.07 22.94 -14.91
N GLY A 281 14.05 22.07 -15.18
CA GLY A 281 13.96 20.64 -14.88
C GLY A 281 13.28 19.82 -15.97
N ILE A 282 12.92 20.42 -17.09
CA ILE A 282 12.34 19.74 -18.25
C ILE A 282 13.44 18.99 -19.00
N LYS A 283 13.23 17.71 -19.26
CA LYS A 283 14.20 16.87 -19.95
C LYS A 283 13.91 16.83 -21.45
N ILE A 284 14.94 17.05 -22.26
CA ILE A 284 14.83 17.02 -23.72
C ILE A 284 15.56 15.78 -24.25
N PHE A 285 14.84 14.89 -24.92
CA PHE A 285 15.39 13.81 -25.73
C PHE A 285 15.50 14.29 -27.18
N SER A 286 16.66 14.14 -27.80
CA SER A 286 16.88 14.56 -29.18
C SER A 286 16.96 13.35 -30.13
N ILE A 287 16.30 13.46 -31.25
CA ILE A 287 16.36 12.48 -32.36
C ILE A 287 16.83 13.22 -33.61
N GLY A 288 17.88 12.70 -34.24
CA GLY A 288 18.31 13.15 -35.54
C GLY A 288 17.90 12.16 -36.61
N ILE A 289 17.36 12.66 -37.71
CA ILE A 289 17.00 11.85 -38.86
C ILE A 289 18.03 12.04 -39.98
N ASP A 290 18.71 10.97 -40.37
CA ASP A 290 19.67 10.91 -41.46
C ASP A 290 20.81 11.96 -41.35
N ILE A 291 21.19 12.25 -40.12
CA ILE A 291 22.20 13.27 -39.82
C ILE A 291 23.62 12.74 -40.03
N GLY A 292 23.87 11.46 -39.75
CA GLY A 292 25.03 10.69 -40.18
C GLY A 292 26.41 11.31 -39.91
N GLY A 293 26.65 11.93 -38.76
CA GLY A 293 27.93 12.52 -38.42
C GLY A 293 28.28 13.78 -39.23
N GLN A 294 27.23 14.49 -39.67
CA GLN A 294 27.37 15.79 -40.33
C GLN A 294 28.09 16.83 -39.46
N THR A 295 28.97 17.57 -40.04
CA THR A 295 29.59 18.78 -39.46
C THR A 295 29.22 19.99 -40.31
N ILE A 296 29.35 21.19 -39.76
CA ILE A 296 29.14 22.41 -40.52
C ILE A 296 30.05 22.45 -41.75
N GLN A 297 31.31 22.01 -41.64
CA GLN A 297 32.24 21.98 -42.78
C GLN A 297 31.77 20.96 -43.85
N LYS A 298 31.39 19.74 -43.47
CA LYS A 298 30.84 18.76 -44.42
C LYS A 298 29.58 19.29 -45.11
N TYR A 299 28.69 19.96 -44.36
CA TYR A 299 27.50 20.57 -44.91
C TYR A 299 27.85 21.64 -45.97
N ILE A 300 28.81 22.53 -45.68
CA ILE A 300 29.27 23.53 -46.61
C ILE A 300 29.89 22.88 -47.87
N ASP A 301 30.76 21.89 -47.68
CA ASP A 301 31.46 21.20 -48.75
C ASP A 301 30.48 20.46 -49.68
N GLN A 302 29.50 19.77 -49.14
CA GLN A 302 28.47 19.04 -49.89
C GLN A 302 27.51 19.94 -50.63
N THR A 303 27.37 21.18 -50.17
CA THR A 303 26.47 22.18 -50.74
C THR A 303 27.23 23.25 -51.55
N ALA A 304 28.56 23.12 -51.65
CA ALA A 304 29.37 23.98 -52.46
C ALA A 304 28.86 24.08 -53.93
N GLY A 305 28.64 25.30 -54.36
CA GLY A 305 28.03 25.55 -55.68
C GLY A 305 26.52 25.69 -55.70
N LYS A 306 25.80 25.45 -54.58
CA LYS A 306 24.33 25.62 -54.47
C LYS A 306 23.89 26.85 -53.71
N ASN A 307 24.74 27.87 -53.56
CA ASN A 307 24.49 29.06 -52.73
C ASN A 307 24.26 28.81 -51.24
N PHE A 308 24.82 27.75 -50.72
CA PHE A 308 24.81 27.48 -49.28
C PHE A 308 25.99 28.15 -48.61
N SER A 309 25.76 28.79 -47.50
CA SER A 309 26.80 29.46 -46.71
C SER A 309 26.44 29.40 -45.22
N VAL A 310 27.41 29.62 -44.37
CA VAL A 310 27.15 29.95 -42.96
C VAL A 310 26.84 31.43 -42.92
N VAL A 311 25.67 31.77 -42.46
CA VAL A 311 25.21 33.15 -42.27
C VAL A 311 25.19 33.51 -40.79
N ASP A 312 25.21 34.79 -40.48
CA ASP A 312 25.14 35.33 -39.11
C ASP A 312 26.18 34.76 -38.16
N ARG A 313 27.40 34.58 -38.66
CA ARG A 313 28.50 34.09 -37.82
C ARG A 313 28.74 35.03 -36.65
N MET A 314 28.57 34.48 -35.43
CA MET A 314 28.61 35.28 -34.19
C MET A 314 30.03 35.51 -33.65
N SER A 315 31.01 34.66 -34.03
CA SER A 315 32.37 34.71 -33.57
C SER A 315 33.31 34.03 -34.56
N GLU A 316 34.62 33.91 -34.23
CA GLU A 316 35.55 33.08 -35.01
C GLU A 316 35.21 31.59 -34.99
N ASN A 317 34.40 31.16 -33.99
CA ASN A 317 33.86 29.80 -33.86
C ASN A 317 32.39 29.77 -34.25
N TYR A 318 31.95 28.66 -34.83
CA TYR A 318 30.55 28.41 -35.05
C TYR A 318 29.87 27.94 -33.76
N GLU A 319 28.57 28.19 -33.60
CA GLU A 319 27.79 27.63 -32.48
C GLU A 319 27.83 26.08 -32.51
N ILE A 320 27.84 25.49 -33.70
CA ILE A 320 28.00 24.05 -33.91
C ILE A 320 29.44 23.76 -34.33
N GLY A 321 30.36 23.82 -33.39
CA GLY A 321 31.78 23.57 -33.62
C GLY A 321 32.65 24.81 -33.74
N SER A 322 33.95 24.59 -33.86
CA SER A 322 34.96 25.62 -34.14
C SER A 322 35.67 25.33 -35.45
N ALA A 323 36.38 26.32 -35.97
CA ALA A 323 37.24 26.15 -37.15
C ALA A 323 38.34 25.10 -36.91
N SER A 324 38.81 24.95 -35.67
CA SER A 324 39.84 24.00 -35.26
C SER A 324 39.31 22.63 -34.81
N GLU A 325 38.08 22.58 -34.26
CA GLU A 325 37.44 21.36 -33.83
C GLU A 325 35.96 21.39 -34.24
N PRO A 326 35.60 20.91 -35.43
CA PRO A 326 34.22 20.89 -35.87
C PRO A 326 33.44 19.91 -35.02
N ALA A 327 32.62 20.39 -34.07
CA ALA A 327 31.67 19.56 -33.39
C ALA A 327 30.66 18.99 -34.39
N SER A 328 30.36 17.70 -34.27
CA SER A 328 29.30 17.10 -35.08
C SER A 328 27.96 17.71 -34.71
N TYR A 329 27.04 17.78 -35.65
CA TYR A 329 25.66 18.20 -35.40
C TYR A 329 24.98 17.28 -34.39
N GLN A 330 25.30 15.99 -34.41
CA GLN A 330 24.86 15.03 -33.41
C GLN A 330 25.28 15.44 -32.00
N SER A 331 26.52 15.85 -31.80
CA SER A 331 27.03 16.30 -30.50
C SER A 331 26.28 17.55 -30.01
N TRP A 332 25.98 18.48 -30.91
CA TRP A 332 25.22 19.68 -30.62
C TRP A 332 23.75 19.32 -30.21
N LEU A 333 23.09 18.46 -30.99
CA LEU A 333 21.75 17.97 -30.66
C LEU A 333 21.73 17.22 -29.33
N LYS A 334 22.77 16.42 -29.04
CA LYS A 334 22.87 15.67 -27.79
C LYS A 334 23.04 16.58 -26.57
N ASN A 335 23.97 17.52 -26.63
CA ASN A 335 24.45 18.22 -25.45
C ASN A 335 23.89 19.64 -25.32
N ARG A 336 23.76 20.36 -26.45
CA ARG A 336 23.31 21.75 -26.46
C ARG A 336 21.79 21.85 -26.47
N ILE A 337 21.12 21.06 -27.30
CA ILE A 337 19.67 20.95 -27.36
C ILE A 337 19.17 19.96 -26.35
N GLY A 338 19.56 18.70 -26.47
CA GLY A 338 19.14 17.62 -25.61
C GLY A 338 19.72 17.66 -24.20
N SER A 339 19.26 16.78 -23.37
CA SER A 339 19.72 16.56 -21.99
C SER A 339 20.75 15.43 -21.90
N GLY A 340 21.70 15.37 -22.87
CA GLY A 340 22.75 14.35 -22.93
C GLY A 340 22.33 13.02 -23.57
N ILE A 341 21.08 12.92 -24.05
CA ILE A 341 20.53 11.71 -24.70
C ILE A 341 20.18 12.08 -26.14
N TYR A 342 20.72 11.30 -27.09
CA TYR A 342 20.54 11.49 -28.51
C TYR A 342 20.39 10.15 -29.21
N TYR A 343 19.50 10.09 -30.17
CA TYR A 343 19.29 8.97 -31.05
C TYR A 343 19.52 9.38 -32.48
N ASP A 344 20.34 8.63 -33.22
CA ASP A 344 20.54 8.81 -34.64
C ASP A 344 19.70 7.75 -35.37
N SER A 345 18.96 8.18 -36.37
CA SER A 345 18.07 7.30 -37.13
C SER A 345 18.39 7.43 -38.61
N SER A 346 18.91 6.38 -39.22
CA SER A 346 19.27 6.30 -40.64
C SER A 346 18.21 5.59 -41.50
N ASN A 347 17.16 5.06 -40.82
CA ASN A 347 16.04 4.38 -41.47
C ASN A 347 14.80 4.41 -40.57
N PRO A 348 13.57 4.13 -41.11
CA PRO A 348 12.34 4.15 -40.36
C PRO A 348 12.33 3.26 -39.10
N SER A 349 12.91 2.05 -39.18
CA SER A 349 12.94 1.11 -38.05
C SER A 349 13.78 1.62 -36.86
N GLU A 350 14.89 2.30 -37.14
CA GLU A 350 15.70 2.92 -36.09
C GLU A 350 14.95 4.09 -35.44
N LEU A 351 14.14 4.80 -36.19
CA LEU A 351 13.31 5.88 -35.66
C LEU A 351 12.21 5.37 -34.73
N GLU A 352 11.50 4.30 -35.09
CA GLU A 352 10.53 3.64 -34.20
C GLU A 352 11.22 3.13 -32.91
N LYS A 353 12.39 2.53 -33.04
CA LYS A 353 13.19 2.05 -31.90
C LYS A 353 13.59 3.21 -31.00
N ALA A 354 14.00 4.36 -31.55
CA ALA A 354 14.36 5.54 -30.76
C ALA A 354 13.20 6.02 -29.90
N TYR A 355 12.00 6.11 -30.47
CA TYR A 355 10.80 6.47 -29.71
C TYR A 355 10.45 5.45 -28.61
N ALA A 356 10.57 4.15 -28.91
CA ALA A 356 10.33 3.08 -27.93
C ALA A 356 11.34 3.14 -26.76
N GLU A 357 12.63 3.36 -27.06
CA GLU A 357 13.66 3.49 -26.03
C GLU A 357 13.49 4.76 -25.17
N ILE A 358 13.06 5.88 -25.78
CA ILE A 358 12.72 7.09 -25.04
C ILE A 358 11.55 6.82 -24.08
N PHE A 359 10.49 6.16 -24.56
CA PHE A 359 9.36 5.80 -23.71
C PHE A 359 9.79 4.93 -22.55
N GLN A 360 10.60 3.91 -22.80
CA GLN A 360 11.14 3.04 -21.76
C GLN A 360 11.94 3.82 -20.71
N LYS A 361 12.79 4.77 -21.12
CA LYS A 361 13.56 5.63 -20.18
C LYS A 361 12.65 6.51 -19.33
N ILE A 362 11.61 7.08 -19.92
CA ILE A 362 10.61 7.86 -19.19
C ILE A 362 9.92 6.98 -18.14
N GLN A 363 9.53 5.75 -18.48
CA GLN A 363 8.92 4.81 -17.54
C GLN A 363 9.87 4.38 -16.42
N GLU A 364 11.13 4.10 -16.73
CA GLU A 364 12.14 3.75 -15.73
C GLU A 364 12.32 4.86 -14.69
N GLU A 365 12.34 6.13 -15.12
CA GLU A 365 12.46 7.29 -14.23
C GLU A 365 11.24 7.45 -13.32
N ARG A 366 10.03 7.17 -13.82
CA ARG A 366 8.81 7.17 -13.01
C ARG A 366 8.86 6.08 -11.95
N GLN A 367 9.19 4.87 -12.33
CA GLN A 367 9.21 3.71 -11.44
C GLN A 367 10.28 3.79 -10.35
N GLN A 368 11.36 4.56 -10.54
CA GLN A 368 12.38 4.72 -9.49
C GLN A 368 11.80 5.25 -8.19
N LYS A 369 10.87 6.20 -8.23
CA LYS A 369 10.21 6.74 -7.03
C LYS A 369 9.31 5.69 -6.37
N ALA A 370 8.50 5.00 -7.15
CA ALA A 370 7.59 3.95 -6.63
C ALA A 370 8.34 2.77 -6.00
N LYS A 371 9.55 2.48 -6.47
CA LYS A 371 10.41 1.42 -5.92
C LYS A 371 11.13 1.83 -4.63
N ALA A 372 11.11 3.09 -4.23
CA ALA A 372 11.72 3.51 -2.97
C ALA A 372 11.03 2.82 -1.78
N ILE A 373 11.82 2.41 -0.81
CA ILE A 373 11.35 1.65 0.35
C ILE A 373 11.07 2.60 1.50
N TRP A 374 9.90 2.43 2.13
CA TRP A 374 9.48 3.06 3.38
C TRP A 374 8.69 2.04 4.20
N MET A 375 9.40 1.10 4.82
CA MET A 375 8.83 -0.10 5.42
C MET A 375 9.27 -0.25 6.87
N VAL A 376 8.32 -0.47 7.78
CA VAL A 376 8.58 -0.90 9.15
C VAL A 376 8.42 -2.41 9.23
N ASN A 377 9.38 -3.07 9.87
CA ASN A 377 9.32 -4.48 10.23
C ASN A 377 9.41 -4.61 11.75
N ASP A 378 8.38 -5.19 12.34
CA ASP A 378 8.21 -5.30 13.79
C ASP A 378 7.99 -6.76 14.19
N PRO A 379 9.07 -7.54 14.39
CA PRO A 379 9.00 -8.96 14.69
C PRO A 379 8.67 -9.20 16.16
N MET A 380 7.77 -10.15 16.44
CA MET A 380 7.47 -10.60 17.80
C MET A 380 8.66 -11.35 18.39
N PRO A 381 8.91 -11.25 19.71
CA PRO A 381 9.99 -11.97 20.37
C PRO A 381 9.69 -13.46 20.43
N THR A 382 10.68 -14.28 20.13
CA THR A 382 10.53 -15.74 20.09
C THR A 382 11.53 -16.43 21.02
N HIS A 383 11.11 -17.58 21.57
CA HIS A 383 11.99 -18.55 22.20
C HIS A 383 11.89 -19.86 21.44
N GLY A 384 12.91 -20.22 20.70
CA GLY A 384 12.83 -21.30 19.72
C GLY A 384 11.79 -20.98 18.63
N SER A 385 10.77 -21.83 18.48
CA SER A 385 9.65 -21.65 17.55
C SER A 385 8.50 -20.81 18.13
N ASP A 386 8.45 -20.64 19.46
CA ASP A 386 7.32 -20.01 20.14
C ASP A 386 7.58 -18.54 20.47
N ALA A 387 6.53 -17.71 20.33
CA ALA A 387 6.58 -16.33 20.75
C ALA A 387 6.24 -16.19 22.24
N PHE A 388 6.96 -15.33 22.96
CA PHE A 388 6.56 -14.91 24.31
C PHE A 388 5.43 -13.91 24.28
N VAL A 389 5.38 -13.09 23.23
CA VAL A 389 4.35 -12.11 23.00
C VAL A 389 3.61 -12.48 21.72
N GLU A 390 2.30 -12.54 21.82
CA GLU A 390 1.39 -12.91 20.74
C GLU A 390 0.71 -11.67 20.18
N PHE A 391 0.69 -11.54 18.87
CA PHE A 391 -0.09 -10.53 18.19
C PHE A 391 -1.58 -10.92 18.21
N ILE A 392 -2.45 -9.99 18.63
CA ILE A 392 -3.89 -10.21 18.70
C ILE A 392 -4.60 -9.57 17.50
N GLY A 393 -4.24 -8.33 17.12
CA GLY A 393 -4.87 -7.63 16.01
C GLY A 393 -4.47 -6.16 15.95
N PHE A 394 -4.82 -5.51 14.83
CA PHE A 394 -4.66 -4.07 14.64
C PHE A 394 -5.89 -3.31 15.11
N TYR A 395 -5.72 -2.05 15.46
CA TYR A 395 -6.82 -1.11 15.62
C TYR A 395 -7.11 -0.41 14.30
N ASP A 396 -8.36 -0.41 13.87
CA ASP A 396 -8.79 0.36 12.71
C ASP A 396 -9.05 1.83 13.06
N LYS A 397 -9.49 2.61 12.08
CA LYS A 397 -9.84 4.03 12.27
C LYS A 397 -10.98 4.27 13.27
N SER A 398 -11.82 3.26 13.52
CA SER A 398 -12.92 3.31 14.48
C SER A 398 -12.47 2.90 15.89
N GLN A 399 -11.19 2.62 16.08
CA GLN A 399 -10.60 2.05 17.30
C GLN A 399 -11.17 0.66 17.64
N GLU A 400 -11.67 -0.06 16.62
CA GLU A 400 -12.08 -1.46 16.76
C GLU A 400 -10.92 -2.38 16.41
N LEU A 401 -10.81 -3.49 17.14
CA LEU A 401 -9.77 -4.47 16.90
C LEU A 401 -10.12 -5.32 15.68
N VAL A 402 -9.27 -5.26 14.67
CA VAL A 402 -9.37 -6.05 13.44
C VAL A 402 -8.22 -7.03 13.33
N SER A 403 -8.36 -7.99 12.46
CA SER A 403 -7.45 -9.11 12.36
C SER A 403 -6.07 -8.78 11.73
N ASN A 404 -5.48 -9.69 10.97
CA ASN A 404 -4.08 -9.66 10.51
C ASN A 404 -3.76 -8.61 9.45
N SER A 405 -4.75 -7.94 8.89
CA SER A 405 -4.55 -6.97 7.83
C SER A 405 -5.37 -5.72 8.11
N LEU A 406 -4.74 -4.57 8.01
CA LEU A 406 -5.35 -3.27 8.21
C LEU A 406 -5.44 -2.56 6.87
N ASN A 407 -6.68 -2.32 6.42
CA ASN A 407 -6.96 -1.53 5.23
C ASN A 407 -7.07 -0.05 5.60
N GLY A 408 -6.29 0.79 4.92
CA GLY A 408 -6.29 2.25 4.97
C GLY A 408 -6.92 2.91 6.18
N MET A 409 -6.12 3.28 7.17
CA MET A 409 -6.63 3.91 8.39
C MET A 409 -7.18 5.31 8.16
N TYR A 410 -6.70 6.00 7.12
CA TYR A 410 -7.00 7.41 6.89
C TYR A 410 -7.25 7.68 5.41
N GLU A 411 -8.20 8.56 5.13
CA GLU A 411 -8.39 9.14 3.80
C GLU A 411 -7.12 9.93 3.37
N PRO A 412 -6.74 9.90 2.08
CA PRO A 412 -7.44 9.27 0.96
C PRO A 412 -7.01 7.83 0.62
N TYR A 413 -6.20 7.20 1.47
CA TYR A 413 -5.54 5.94 1.14
C TYR A 413 -6.38 4.77 1.67
N ALA A 414 -6.87 3.93 0.77
CA ALA A 414 -7.76 2.81 1.06
C ALA A 414 -7.08 1.43 0.95
N GLU A 415 -5.77 1.40 0.70
CA GLU A 415 -5.04 0.14 0.52
C GLU A 415 -4.56 -0.45 1.85
N ASN A 416 -4.18 -1.72 1.84
CA ASN A 416 -3.56 -2.39 2.98
C ASN A 416 -2.26 -1.68 3.36
N THR A 417 -2.19 -1.18 4.58
CA THR A 417 -1.04 -0.43 5.06
C THR A 417 -0.14 -1.25 5.96
N ALA A 418 -0.72 -2.19 6.71
CA ALA A 418 -0.02 -3.09 7.61
C ALA A 418 -0.63 -4.48 7.58
N ASP A 419 0.22 -5.49 7.68
CA ASP A 419 -0.15 -6.90 7.80
C ASP A 419 0.72 -7.62 8.84
N PHE A 420 0.17 -8.67 9.43
CA PHE A 420 0.90 -9.59 10.29
C PHE A 420 1.18 -10.89 9.54
N GLU A 421 2.45 -11.13 9.23
CA GLU A 421 2.87 -12.37 8.58
C GLU A 421 3.06 -13.46 9.63
N THR A 422 2.21 -14.47 9.59
CA THR A 422 2.21 -15.57 10.56
C THR A 422 3.50 -16.42 10.50
N ALA A 423 4.09 -16.57 9.33
CA ALA A 423 5.30 -17.38 9.15
C ALA A 423 6.53 -16.74 9.81
N SER A 424 6.72 -15.45 9.62
CA SER A 424 7.81 -14.67 10.24
C SER A 424 7.47 -14.15 11.63
N LYS A 425 6.19 -14.23 12.05
CA LYS A 425 5.65 -13.62 13.27
C LYS A 425 6.00 -12.13 13.36
N ALA A 426 5.86 -11.41 12.27
CA ALA A 426 6.25 -10.02 12.16
C ALA A 426 5.15 -9.16 11.56
N ILE A 427 5.08 -7.92 12.03
CA ILE A 427 4.27 -6.89 11.41
C ILE A 427 5.10 -6.22 10.30
N HIS A 428 4.52 -6.14 9.10
CA HIS A 428 5.02 -5.37 7.98
C HIS A 428 4.10 -4.17 7.75
N TRP A 429 4.66 -2.96 7.79
CA TRP A 429 3.90 -1.73 7.63
C TRP A 429 4.53 -0.87 6.52
N ASP A 430 3.84 -0.79 5.37
CA ASP A 430 4.25 0.03 4.23
C ASP A 430 3.69 1.45 4.37
N LEU A 431 4.57 2.40 4.64
CA LEU A 431 4.19 3.80 4.83
C LEU A 431 3.77 4.50 3.53
N LYS A 432 4.14 3.96 2.37
CA LYS A 432 3.74 4.55 1.07
C LYS A 432 2.24 4.48 0.82
N SER A 433 1.61 3.42 1.34
CA SER A 433 0.18 3.17 1.22
C SER A 433 -0.59 3.55 2.48
N SER A 434 0.09 4.10 3.50
CA SER A 434 -0.52 4.44 4.79
C SER A 434 -1.05 5.85 4.83
N GLY A 435 -2.20 6.02 5.47
CA GLY A 435 -2.72 7.33 5.83
C GLY A 435 -1.85 8.03 6.88
N TYR A 436 -1.92 9.35 6.90
CA TYR A 436 -1.14 10.18 7.81
C TYR A 436 -1.92 11.40 8.29
N GLN A 437 -1.42 12.01 9.37
CA GLN A 437 -1.87 13.33 9.85
C GLN A 437 -0.82 14.37 9.50
N LYS A 438 -1.28 15.58 9.11
CA LYS A 438 -0.41 16.75 8.94
C LYS A 438 -0.45 17.60 10.20
N THR A 439 0.73 17.97 10.68
CA THR A 439 0.90 18.93 11.78
C THR A 439 1.89 20.01 11.36
N GLU A 440 1.68 21.24 11.85
CA GLU A 440 2.60 22.34 11.63
C GLU A 440 3.40 22.57 12.90
N GLU A 441 4.70 22.45 12.83
CA GLU A 441 5.60 22.67 13.94
C GLU A 441 6.73 23.62 13.52
N ALA A 442 6.88 24.72 14.22
CA ALA A 442 7.86 25.77 13.93
C ALA A 442 7.86 26.25 12.45
N GLY A 443 6.69 26.32 11.81
CA GLY A 443 6.55 26.73 10.41
C GLY A 443 6.95 25.65 9.40
N GLN A 444 7.07 24.39 9.83
CA GLN A 444 7.38 23.26 8.99
C GLN A 444 6.28 22.21 9.08
N THR A 445 5.79 21.73 7.94
CA THR A 445 4.82 20.64 7.89
C THR A 445 5.51 19.32 8.25
N LEU A 446 4.92 18.60 9.21
CA LEU A 446 5.30 17.26 9.59
C LEU A 446 4.20 16.28 9.19
N TYR A 447 4.58 15.15 8.66
CA TYR A 447 3.72 14.04 8.29
C TYR A 447 3.88 12.94 9.32
N GLN A 448 2.80 12.65 10.05
CA GLN A 448 2.79 11.69 11.15
C GLN A 448 1.97 10.46 10.77
N TYR A 449 2.62 9.32 10.77
CA TYR A 449 2.04 8.01 10.52
C TYR A 449 1.92 7.28 11.85
N GLU A 450 0.79 6.66 12.10
CA GLU A 450 0.51 5.93 13.34
C GLU A 450 -0.08 4.56 13.04
N LEU A 451 0.45 3.54 13.73
CA LEU A 451 -0.07 2.18 13.71
C LEU A 451 -0.25 1.72 15.15
N LYS A 452 -1.46 1.30 15.48
CA LYS A 452 -1.78 0.77 16.80
C LYS A 452 -2.22 -0.69 16.69
N TYR A 453 -1.70 -1.53 17.56
CA TYR A 453 -2.01 -2.94 17.60
C TYR A 453 -1.97 -3.47 19.03
N ARG A 454 -2.61 -4.61 19.23
CA ARG A 454 -2.74 -5.28 20.54
C ARG A 454 -1.91 -6.54 20.58
N VAL A 455 -1.25 -6.76 21.71
CA VAL A 455 -0.43 -7.95 21.98
C VAL A 455 -0.78 -8.55 23.33
N ARG A 456 -0.49 -9.84 23.50
CA ARG A 456 -0.63 -10.58 24.76
C ARG A 456 0.71 -11.20 25.17
N LEU A 457 1.09 -11.08 26.43
CA LEU A 457 2.20 -11.83 27.01
C LEU A 457 1.72 -13.28 27.27
N ARG A 458 2.47 -14.26 26.77
CA ARG A 458 2.14 -15.69 26.86
C ARG A 458 2.77 -16.33 28.08
N ASN A 459 2.10 -16.23 29.23
CA ASN A 459 2.55 -16.87 30.47
C ASN A 459 2.47 -18.42 30.43
N GLU A 460 1.69 -19.01 29.50
CA GLU A 460 1.63 -20.45 29.29
C GLU A 460 2.85 -21.01 28.53
N ASN A 461 3.74 -20.16 27.97
CA ASN A 461 4.97 -20.63 27.34
C ASN A 461 5.85 -21.38 28.35
N ALA A 462 6.38 -22.55 27.96
CA ALA A 462 7.17 -23.40 28.83
C ALA A 462 8.44 -22.72 29.39
N ALA A 463 8.98 -21.75 28.67
CA ALA A 463 10.15 -20.96 29.06
C ALA A 463 9.80 -19.67 29.82
N PHE A 464 8.53 -19.43 30.11
CA PHE A 464 8.09 -18.26 30.87
C PHE A 464 8.57 -18.37 32.33
N LEU A 465 9.17 -17.30 32.81
CA LEU A 465 9.62 -17.13 34.19
C LEU A 465 8.84 -15.94 34.79
N GLU A 466 8.24 -16.18 35.92
CA GLU A 466 7.50 -15.19 36.69
C GLU A 466 8.38 -13.98 37.02
N GLU A 467 7.80 -12.79 37.05
CA GLU A 467 8.44 -11.50 37.32
C GLU A 467 9.62 -11.13 36.41
N THR A 468 9.90 -11.90 35.37
CA THR A 468 10.93 -11.58 34.40
C THR A 468 10.42 -10.52 33.41
N SER A 469 11.27 -9.55 33.06
CA SER A 469 10.95 -8.55 32.05
C SER A 469 11.16 -9.11 30.65
N TYR A 470 10.13 -9.08 29.85
CA TYR A 470 10.14 -9.53 28.46
C TYR A 470 9.98 -8.35 27.51
N PRO A 471 10.84 -8.23 26.46
CA PRO A 471 10.63 -7.24 25.41
C PRO A 471 9.35 -7.57 24.64
N THR A 472 8.58 -6.55 24.26
CA THR A 472 7.35 -6.75 23.48
C THR A 472 7.61 -7.19 22.05
N ASN A 473 8.82 -6.95 21.55
CA ASN A 473 9.25 -7.26 20.18
C ASN A 473 10.74 -7.59 20.15
N ASN A 474 11.17 -8.28 19.10
CA ASN A 474 12.56 -8.23 18.66
C ASN A 474 12.85 -6.83 18.07
N PRO A 475 14.12 -6.46 17.75
CA PRO A 475 14.42 -5.13 17.26
C PRO A 475 13.55 -4.72 16.08
N THR A 476 12.64 -3.79 16.33
CA THR A 476 11.78 -3.16 15.31
C THR A 476 12.61 -2.21 14.48
N LYS A 477 12.57 -2.36 13.16
CA LYS A 477 13.38 -1.58 12.22
C LYS A 477 12.53 -0.97 11.14
N MET A 478 12.76 0.31 10.88
CA MET A 478 12.29 0.97 9.67
C MET A 478 13.43 1.02 8.66
N THR A 479 13.15 0.58 7.44
CA THR A 479 14.03 0.76 6.28
C THR A 479 13.41 1.81 5.38
N TYR A 480 14.18 2.82 5.00
CA TYR A 480 13.71 3.91 4.16
C TYR A 480 14.78 4.38 3.17
N GLN A 481 14.35 5.04 2.11
CA GLN A 481 15.19 5.64 1.08
C GLN A 481 14.72 7.06 0.80
N ILE A 482 15.66 7.99 0.76
CA ILE A 482 15.37 9.39 0.40
C ILE A 482 15.46 9.54 -1.10
N ILE A 483 14.57 10.34 -1.68
CA ILE A 483 14.61 10.73 -3.07
C ILE A 483 15.12 12.18 -3.13
N GLU A 484 16.15 12.42 -3.89
CA GLU A 484 16.76 13.72 -4.05
C GLU A 484 16.91 14.08 -5.53
N LYS A 485 16.90 15.37 -5.84
CA LYS A 485 17.26 15.85 -7.17
C LYS A 485 18.74 16.25 -7.16
N VAL A 486 19.56 15.50 -7.87
CA VAL A 486 20.98 15.80 -8.08
C VAL A 486 21.17 16.12 -9.56
N ASN A 487 21.65 17.32 -9.86
CA ASN A 487 21.82 17.79 -11.25
C ASN A 487 20.56 17.59 -12.11
N GLN A 488 19.39 17.91 -11.54
CA GLN A 488 18.05 17.75 -12.13
C GLN A 488 17.60 16.30 -12.37
N GLN A 489 18.40 15.32 -11.98
CA GLN A 489 18.01 13.91 -12.03
C GLN A 489 17.43 13.46 -10.67
N THR A 490 16.38 12.66 -10.72
CA THR A 490 15.86 12.01 -9.53
C THR A 490 16.79 10.86 -9.14
N VAL A 491 17.38 10.93 -7.96
CA VAL A 491 18.25 9.90 -7.39
C VAL A 491 17.61 9.35 -6.13
N VAL A 492 17.51 8.04 -6.04
CA VAL A 492 17.07 7.33 -4.83
C VAL A 492 18.31 6.98 -4.02
N SER A 493 18.35 7.39 -2.75
CA SER A 493 19.47 7.13 -1.86
C SER A 493 19.70 5.64 -1.61
N GLU A 494 20.84 5.30 -1.06
CA GLU A 494 21.06 4.01 -0.41
C GLU A 494 20.01 3.75 0.69
N LYS A 495 19.76 2.48 0.97
CA LYS A 495 18.85 2.05 2.04
C LYS A 495 19.40 2.49 3.39
N ARG A 496 18.60 3.23 4.13
CA ARG A 496 18.87 3.67 5.51
C ARG A 496 17.99 2.87 6.47
N LYS A 497 18.45 2.74 7.70
CA LYS A 497 17.71 2.03 8.75
C LYS A 497 17.68 2.87 10.02
N ILE A 498 16.54 2.80 10.71
CA ILE A 498 16.40 3.33 12.07
C ILE A 498 15.69 2.29 12.94
N GLU A 499 16.13 2.11 14.16
CA GLU A 499 15.53 1.19 15.12
C GLU A 499 14.60 1.94 16.07
N PHE A 500 13.45 1.36 16.33
CA PHE A 500 12.53 1.85 17.34
C PHE A 500 13.01 1.49 18.76
N PRO A 501 12.64 2.26 19.77
CA PRO A 501 12.70 1.78 21.17
C PRO A 501 11.87 0.51 21.33
N ILE A 502 12.21 -0.33 22.28
CA ILE A 502 11.50 -1.59 22.54
C ILE A 502 10.92 -1.53 23.95
N PRO A 503 9.59 -1.41 24.11
CA PRO A 503 8.94 -1.53 25.40
C PRO A 503 9.11 -2.92 25.99
N SER A 504 9.00 -3.03 27.31
CA SER A 504 9.12 -4.30 28.02
C SER A 504 8.03 -4.45 29.08
N VAL A 505 7.61 -5.69 29.27
CA VAL A 505 6.55 -6.08 30.20
C VAL A 505 7.00 -7.26 31.04
N LYS A 506 6.41 -7.44 32.22
CA LYS A 506 6.55 -8.66 33.04
C LYS A 506 5.16 -9.28 33.26
N GLY A 507 5.11 -10.58 33.47
CA GLY A 507 3.90 -11.32 33.75
C GLY A 507 4.03 -12.21 34.97
N TYR A 508 2.92 -12.82 35.36
CA TYR A 508 2.83 -13.73 36.47
C TYR A 508 2.28 -15.08 36.03
N ASP A 509 2.68 -16.14 36.72
CA ASP A 509 2.11 -17.45 36.50
C ASP A 509 0.74 -17.53 37.21
N VAL A 510 -0.21 -18.16 36.57
CA VAL A 510 -1.57 -18.29 37.08
C VAL A 510 -1.91 -19.76 37.23
N ALA A 511 -2.21 -20.16 38.45
CA ALA A 511 -2.61 -21.54 38.76
C ALA A 511 -3.89 -21.60 39.59
N LEU A 512 -4.68 -22.63 39.38
CA LEU A 512 -5.88 -22.95 40.17
C LEU A 512 -5.81 -24.35 40.73
N ARG A 513 -6.09 -24.48 42.03
CA ARG A 513 -6.11 -25.75 42.75
C ARG A 513 -7.49 -26.08 43.23
N PHE A 514 -7.88 -27.33 43.04
CA PHE A 514 -9.18 -27.86 43.40
C PHE A 514 -9.05 -29.14 44.22
N VAL A 515 -10.07 -29.40 45.02
CA VAL A 515 -10.26 -30.69 45.69
C VAL A 515 -11.67 -31.21 45.35
N LYS A 516 -11.74 -32.42 44.82
CA LYS A 516 -12.98 -33.14 44.54
C LYS A 516 -13.37 -34.00 45.73
N THR A 517 -14.56 -33.76 46.26
CA THR A 517 -15.08 -34.51 47.42
C THR A 517 -16.54 -34.97 47.19
N ASP A 518 -16.99 -35.85 48.05
CA ASP A 518 -18.41 -36.15 48.24
C ASP A 518 -19.06 -35.27 49.32
N GLU A 519 -20.34 -35.42 49.56
CA GLU A 519 -21.11 -34.72 50.59
C GLU A 519 -20.63 -34.98 52.02
N ARG A 520 -19.80 -36.01 52.24
CA ARG A 520 -19.20 -36.38 53.54
C ARG A 520 -17.74 -35.95 53.62
N ASN A 521 -17.30 -35.08 52.73
CA ASN A 521 -15.89 -34.61 52.58
C ASN A 521 -14.89 -35.73 52.29
N ARG A 522 -15.31 -36.87 51.73
CA ARG A 522 -14.37 -37.91 51.32
C ARG A 522 -13.82 -37.57 49.95
N PRO A 523 -12.54 -37.75 49.68
CA PRO A 523 -11.95 -37.51 48.41
C PRO A 523 -12.56 -38.38 47.32
N VAL A 524 -12.70 -37.83 46.12
CA VAL A 524 -13.25 -38.50 44.93
C VAL A 524 -12.22 -38.44 43.85
N ALA A 525 -11.66 -39.61 43.49
CA ALA A 525 -10.66 -39.76 42.43
C ALA A 525 -11.34 -39.94 41.07
N GLU A 526 -10.54 -39.81 39.98
CA GLU A 526 -10.89 -40.08 38.60
C GLU A 526 -12.03 -39.18 38.00
N ALA A 527 -12.33 -38.05 38.63
CA ALA A 527 -13.18 -37.04 38.04
C ALA A 527 -12.35 -36.24 37.02
N GLU A 528 -12.83 -36.16 35.79
CA GLU A 528 -12.14 -35.37 34.75
C GLU A 528 -12.79 -34.01 34.60
N PHE A 529 -11.97 -32.98 34.51
CA PHE A 529 -12.37 -31.60 34.34
C PHE A 529 -11.71 -30.98 33.12
N THR A 530 -12.47 -30.16 32.43
CA THR A 530 -11.97 -29.36 31.31
C THR A 530 -12.19 -27.89 31.60
N LEU A 531 -11.13 -27.10 31.45
CA LEU A 531 -11.14 -25.65 31.49
C LEU A 531 -11.13 -25.13 30.07
N GLU A 532 -12.27 -24.64 29.58
CA GLU A 532 -12.47 -24.16 28.22
C GLU A 532 -12.48 -22.63 28.16
N HIS A 533 -11.89 -22.05 27.14
CA HIS A 533 -11.94 -20.62 26.89
C HIS A 533 -13.38 -20.17 26.56
N ASP A 534 -13.92 -19.19 27.30
CA ASP A 534 -15.24 -18.62 27.06
C ASP A 534 -15.16 -17.47 26.05
N GLU A 535 -15.09 -17.83 24.77
CA GLU A 535 -14.98 -16.85 23.66
C GLU A 535 -16.17 -15.87 23.63
N ALA A 536 -17.36 -16.31 24.00
CA ALA A 536 -18.57 -15.49 23.94
C ALA A 536 -18.59 -14.36 24.98
N ARG A 537 -17.88 -14.53 26.09
CA ARG A 537 -17.81 -13.59 27.22
C ARG A 537 -16.44 -12.98 27.41
N CYS A 538 -15.44 -13.47 26.69
CA CYS A 538 -14.12 -12.86 26.64
C CYS A 538 -14.23 -11.54 25.89
N CYS A 539 -14.04 -10.43 26.58
CA CYS A 539 -14.53 -9.09 26.25
C CYS A 539 -14.20 -8.53 24.88
N ARG A 540 -13.35 -9.12 24.07
CA ARG A 540 -13.02 -8.59 22.74
C ARG A 540 -12.52 -9.63 21.73
N CYS A 541 -12.69 -10.92 22.02
CA CYS A 541 -12.56 -11.95 20.99
C CYS A 541 -13.82 -12.07 20.14
N ARG A 542 -14.78 -11.15 20.27
CA ARG A 542 -16.05 -11.18 19.54
C ARG A 542 -15.85 -10.94 18.05
N GLY A 543 -15.99 -12.01 17.29
CA GLY A 543 -16.20 -11.90 15.84
C GLY A 543 -14.97 -12.05 14.98
N ASP A 544 -13.81 -12.36 15.52
CA ASP A 544 -12.64 -12.66 14.73
C ASP A 544 -12.41 -14.18 14.68
N GLU A 545 -12.36 -14.74 13.45
CA GLU A 545 -12.00 -16.15 13.21
C GLU A 545 -10.57 -16.50 13.69
N ARG A 546 -9.90 -15.55 14.36
CA ARG A 546 -8.56 -15.63 14.92
C ARG A 546 -8.50 -15.34 16.41
N SER A 547 -9.65 -15.46 17.12
CA SER A 547 -9.56 -15.64 18.57
C SER A 547 -8.53 -16.73 18.80
N VAL A 548 -7.51 -16.42 19.59
CA VAL A 548 -6.50 -17.39 19.96
C VAL A 548 -7.27 -18.63 20.42
N SER A 549 -7.23 -19.68 19.63
CA SER A 549 -7.81 -20.95 20.03
C SER A 549 -6.96 -21.50 21.16
N LEU A 550 -7.25 -21.03 22.37
CA LEU A 550 -6.66 -21.61 23.56
C LEU A 550 -7.21 -23.01 23.66
N LEU A 551 -6.33 -24.00 23.52
CA LEU A 551 -6.71 -25.40 23.65
C LEU A 551 -7.30 -25.62 25.05
N PRO A 552 -8.38 -26.40 25.18
CA PRO A 552 -8.92 -26.77 26.46
C PRO A 552 -7.86 -27.44 27.32
N MET A 553 -7.75 -26.99 28.57
CA MET A 553 -6.89 -27.63 29.57
C MET A 553 -7.67 -28.74 30.28
N GLN A 554 -7.03 -29.87 30.51
CA GLN A 554 -7.64 -31.01 31.18
C GLN A 554 -6.92 -31.35 32.47
N ALA A 555 -7.68 -31.73 33.47
CA ALA A 555 -7.15 -32.23 34.75
C ALA A 555 -8.01 -33.37 35.28
N VAL A 556 -7.40 -34.28 36.02
CA VAL A 556 -8.08 -35.45 36.63
C VAL A 556 -7.79 -35.43 38.13
N SER A 557 -8.81 -35.65 38.97
CA SER A 557 -8.61 -35.74 40.42
C SER A 557 -7.86 -36.99 40.79
N ASP A 558 -6.87 -36.86 41.68
CA ASP A 558 -6.07 -37.95 42.24
C ASP A 558 -6.76 -38.69 43.38
N GLU A 559 -6.06 -39.63 44.02
CA GLU A 559 -6.57 -40.41 45.15
C GLU A 559 -6.99 -39.55 46.37
N ASN A 560 -6.44 -38.34 46.48
CA ASN A 560 -6.81 -37.36 47.51
C ASN A 560 -7.91 -36.40 47.00
N GLY A 561 -8.44 -36.61 45.81
CA GLY A 561 -9.38 -35.73 45.16
C GLY A 561 -8.75 -34.46 44.62
N ALA A 562 -7.42 -34.28 44.70
CA ALA A 562 -6.76 -33.06 44.28
C ALA A 562 -6.55 -33.03 42.76
N PHE A 563 -6.77 -31.87 42.17
CA PHE A 563 -6.38 -31.58 40.80
C PHE A 563 -6.04 -30.08 40.62
N CYS A 564 -5.26 -29.75 39.62
CA CYS A 564 -4.85 -28.37 39.37
C CYS A 564 -4.77 -28.06 37.86
N PHE A 565 -4.93 -26.80 37.55
CA PHE A 565 -4.55 -26.20 36.27
C PHE A 565 -3.40 -25.22 36.55
N GLU A 566 -2.30 -25.41 35.89
CA GLU A 566 -1.13 -24.52 35.95
C GLU A 566 -0.93 -23.77 34.68
N LYS A 567 -0.27 -22.62 34.71
CA LYS A 567 0.00 -21.77 33.55
C LYS A 567 -1.25 -21.43 32.77
N ILE A 568 -2.31 -21.05 33.47
CA ILE A 568 -3.54 -20.61 32.82
C ILE A 568 -3.26 -19.29 32.11
N PRO A 569 -3.50 -19.21 30.77
CA PRO A 569 -3.31 -17.96 30.05
C PRO A 569 -4.11 -16.83 30.67
N SER A 570 -3.44 -15.79 31.15
CA SER A 570 -4.10 -14.66 31.80
C SER A 570 -4.66 -13.68 30.79
N GLY A 571 -5.57 -12.80 31.23
CA GLY A 571 -6.31 -11.89 30.38
C GLY A 571 -7.55 -12.49 29.73
N HIS A 572 -7.90 -13.74 30.06
CA HIS A 572 -9.00 -14.47 29.47
C HIS A 572 -10.02 -14.96 30.51
N ARG A 573 -11.20 -15.33 29.99
CA ARG A 573 -12.27 -15.98 30.77
C ARG A 573 -12.43 -17.41 30.33
N TYR A 574 -12.72 -18.27 31.30
CA TYR A 574 -12.86 -19.70 31.10
C TYR A 574 -14.10 -20.23 31.78
N THR A 575 -14.62 -21.36 31.27
CA THR A 575 -15.64 -22.17 31.91
C THR A 575 -15.01 -23.48 32.31
N LEU A 576 -15.14 -23.85 33.60
CA LEU A 576 -14.72 -25.13 34.12
C LEU A 576 -15.91 -26.10 34.12
N THR A 577 -15.75 -27.24 33.49
CA THR A 577 -16.79 -28.27 33.37
C THR A 577 -16.25 -29.63 33.80
N GLU A 578 -17.02 -30.35 34.62
CA GLU A 578 -16.76 -31.77 34.89
C GLU A 578 -17.19 -32.59 33.66
N THR A 579 -16.25 -33.19 32.97
CA THR A 579 -16.43 -33.92 31.71
C THR A 579 -16.62 -35.42 31.93
N LYS A 580 -16.08 -35.97 33.02
CA LYS A 580 -16.30 -37.36 33.42
C LYS A 580 -16.57 -37.44 34.89
N ILE A 581 -17.65 -38.13 35.22
CA ILE A 581 -18.08 -38.36 36.59
C ILE A 581 -17.60 -39.74 37.02
N PRO A 582 -16.94 -39.86 38.18
CA PRO A 582 -16.58 -41.18 38.72
C PRO A 582 -17.79 -42.07 39.03
N SER A 583 -17.60 -43.37 38.91
CA SER A 583 -18.65 -44.38 39.18
C SER A 583 -19.19 -44.22 40.61
N GLY A 584 -20.52 -44.30 40.75
CA GLY A 584 -21.20 -44.15 42.05
C GLY A 584 -21.56 -42.71 42.44
N TYR A 585 -21.29 -41.73 41.58
CA TYR A 585 -21.58 -40.31 41.82
C TYR A 585 -22.55 -39.75 40.77
N THR A 586 -23.24 -38.65 41.11
CA THR A 586 -24.05 -37.86 40.19
C THR A 586 -23.39 -36.58 39.81
N LYS A 587 -23.68 -36.07 38.59
CA LYS A 587 -23.09 -34.84 38.06
C LYS A 587 -23.40 -33.65 38.96
N ASN A 588 -22.39 -32.86 39.26
CA ASN A 588 -22.58 -31.51 39.78
C ASN A 588 -23.12 -30.60 38.67
N ASN A 589 -24.25 -29.96 38.88
CA ASN A 589 -24.88 -29.06 37.90
C ASN A 589 -24.41 -27.60 38.03
N GLU A 590 -23.52 -27.33 38.97
CA GLU A 590 -22.93 -26.01 39.13
C GLU A 590 -22.04 -25.68 37.94
N GLN A 591 -22.12 -24.45 37.47
CA GLN A 591 -21.22 -23.92 36.45
C GLN A 591 -20.16 -23.01 37.10
N TYR A 592 -18.90 -23.28 36.82
CA TYR A 592 -17.79 -22.50 37.34
C TYR A 592 -17.25 -21.64 36.23
N ARG A 593 -17.23 -20.33 36.47
CA ARG A 593 -16.57 -19.34 35.58
C ARG A 593 -15.27 -18.88 36.19
N VAL A 594 -14.21 -18.94 35.42
CA VAL A 594 -12.87 -18.53 35.81
C VAL A 594 -12.50 -17.26 35.07
N THR A 595 -12.01 -16.26 35.79
CA THR A 595 -11.37 -15.08 35.19
C THR A 595 -9.92 -15.07 35.65
N ALA A 596 -9.00 -15.30 34.72
CA ALA A 596 -7.57 -15.27 34.98
C ALA A 596 -7.05 -13.85 34.74
N ALA A 597 -6.76 -13.14 35.80
CA ALA A 597 -6.15 -11.82 35.81
C ALA A 597 -4.64 -11.90 36.13
N TYR A 598 -3.98 -10.77 36.08
CA TYR A 598 -2.54 -10.63 36.25
C TYR A 598 -1.97 -11.24 37.54
N ASP A 599 -2.51 -10.85 38.67
CA ASP A 599 -2.08 -11.24 40.00
C ASP A 599 -3.12 -12.06 40.76
N LYS A 600 -4.27 -12.30 40.13
CA LYS A 600 -5.43 -12.90 40.76
C LYS A 600 -6.21 -13.73 39.77
N VAL A 601 -6.60 -14.92 40.21
CA VAL A 601 -7.62 -15.72 39.56
C VAL A 601 -8.88 -15.64 40.40
N SER A 602 -9.99 -15.26 39.76
CA SER A 602 -11.31 -15.31 40.39
C SER A 602 -12.13 -16.46 39.81
N VAL A 603 -12.75 -17.24 40.70
CA VAL A 603 -13.65 -18.33 40.33
C VAL A 603 -15.04 -18.02 40.87
N PHE A 604 -16.01 -18.01 40.00
CA PHE A 604 -17.40 -17.79 40.34
C PHE A 604 -18.21 -19.07 40.10
N VAL A 605 -19.04 -19.44 41.06
CA VAL A 605 -20.00 -20.49 40.88
C VAL A 605 -21.38 -19.89 40.62
N SER A 606 -22.05 -20.34 39.56
CA SER A 606 -23.40 -19.91 39.22
C SER A 606 -24.39 -20.91 39.81
N HIS A 607 -25.36 -20.38 40.59
CA HIS A 607 -26.41 -21.16 41.21
C HIS A 607 -27.69 -21.23 40.33
N SER A 608 -28.58 -22.14 40.67
CA SER A 608 -29.83 -22.35 39.91
C SER A 608 -30.80 -21.17 39.95
N ASP A 609 -30.61 -20.21 40.85
CA ASP A 609 -31.39 -18.96 40.96
C ASP A 609 -30.73 -17.79 40.18
N ASN A 610 -29.71 -18.05 39.35
CA ASN A 610 -28.92 -17.10 38.65
C ASN A 610 -28.06 -16.16 39.56
N SER A 611 -27.91 -16.48 40.83
CA SER A 611 -26.92 -15.81 41.68
C SER A 611 -25.54 -16.39 41.41
N GLU A 612 -24.51 -15.54 41.58
CA GLU A 612 -23.11 -15.94 41.45
C GLU A 612 -22.39 -15.66 42.77
N THR A 613 -21.55 -16.62 43.19
CA THR A 613 -20.72 -16.49 44.38
C THR A 613 -19.24 -16.59 43.96
N GLU A 614 -18.44 -15.61 44.36
CA GLU A 614 -16.96 -15.69 44.21
C GLU A 614 -16.38 -16.63 45.26
N LEU A 615 -15.57 -17.58 44.82
CA LEU A 615 -14.93 -18.57 45.67
C LEU A 615 -13.56 -18.09 46.14
N ASP A 616 -13.15 -18.49 47.34
CA ASP A 616 -11.81 -18.23 47.83
C ASP A 616 -10.78 -19.07 47.07
N THR A 617 -9.87 -18.40 46.37
CA THR A 617 -8.80 -19.02 45.58
C THR A 617 -7.48 -19.13 46.35
N ALA A 618 -7.40 -18.61 47.57
CA ALA A 618 -6.22 -18.75 48.41
C ALA A 618 -6.05 -20.20 48.91
N HIS A 619 -7.12 -20.97 48.93
CA HIS A 619 -7.15 -22.38 49.25
C HIS A 619 -7.66 -23.21 48.10
N PRO A 620 -7.38 -24.54 48.04
CA PRO A 620 -7.96 -25.41 47.03
C PRO A 620 -9.49 -25.34 47.04
N ILE A 621 -10.09 -25.03 45.92
CA ILE A 621 -11.56 -24.90 45.75
C ILE A 621 -12.21 -26.27 45.81
N GLN A 622 -13.15 -26.43 46.72
CA GLN A 622 -13.87 -27.68 46.86
C GLN A 622 -15.02 -27.81 45.85
N ILE A 623 -15.04 -28.90 45.09
CA ILE A 623 -16.15 -29.29 44.22
C ILE A 623 -16.77 -30.57 44.68
N ILE A 624 -18.09 -30.54 44.99
CA ILE A 624 -18.79 -31.64 45.64
C ILE A 624 -19.63 -32.40 44.62
N ASN A 625 -19.49 -33.73 44.53
CA ASN A 625 -20.44 -34.61 43.89
C ASN A 625 -21.32 -35.33 44.93
N ARG A 626 -22.58 -35.53 44.58
CA ARG A 626 -23.49 -36.32 45.42
C ARG A 626 -23.32 -37.79 45.11
N ALA A 627 -23.32 -38.62 46.15
CA ALA A 627 -23.37 -40.06 45.97
C ALA A 627 -24.64 -40.45 45.20
N GLY A 628 -24.46 -41.08 44.07
CA GLY A 628 -25.57 -41.64 43.29
C GLY A 628 -26.16 -42.84 44.02
N TYR A 629 -27.44 -42.96 44.05
CA TYR A 629 -28.04 -44.25 44.40
C TYR A 629 -27.76 -45.18 43.22
N GLU A 630 -26.93 -46.19 43.39
CA GLU A 630 -26.97 -47.34 42.50
C GLU A 630 -28.35 -47.93 42.62
N LEU A 631 -29.17 -47.73 41.61
CA LEU A 631 -30.36 -48.55 41.48
C LEU A 631 -29.86 -50.00 41.38
N PRO A 632 -30.33 -50.90 42.25
CA PRO A 632 -29.95 -52.30 42.13
C PRO A 632 -30.16 -52.72 40.66
N GLU A 633 -29.21 -53.43 40.09
CA GLU A 633 -29.32 -54.01 38.75
C GLU A 633 -30.48 -55.08 38.75
N THR A 634 -31.73 -54.64 38.92
CA THR A 634 -32.89 -55.49 38.88
C THR A 634 -33.40 -55.69 37.43
N GLY A 635 -32.56 -55.49 36.45
CA GLY A 635 -33.00 -55.50 35.05
C GLY A 635 -32.53 -56.63 34.15
N ALA A 636 -31.41 -57.27 34.43
CA ALA A 636 -30.80 -58.18 33.46
C ALA A 636 -31.35 -59.65 33.51
N GLY A 637 -31.86 -60.08 34.66
CA GLY A 637 -32.45 -61.43 34.79
C GLY A 637 -33.95 -61.56 34.54
N GLY A 638 -34.69 -60.48 34.80
CA GLY A 638 -36.18 -60.50 34.70
C GLY A 638 -36.72 -60.53 33.27
N ASN A 639 -36.11 -59.78 32.38
CA ASN A 639 -36.63 -59.65 31.01
C ASN A 639 -36.51 -60.94 30.19
N THR A 640 -35.46 -61.74 30.40
CA THR A 640 -35.29 -63.02 29.69
C THR A 640 -36.34 -64.05 30.13
N ILE A 641 -36.68 -64.06 31.39
CA ILE A 641 -37.74 -65.00 31.92
C ILE A 641 -39.12 -64.55 31.40
N PHE A 642 -39.44 -63.26 31.47
CA PHE A 642 -40.75 -62.77 30.97
C PHE A 642 -40.85 -62.90 29.43
N THR A 643 -39.79 -62.73 28.70
CA THR A 643 -39.73 -62.94 27.24
C THR A 643 -39.92 -64.46 26.93
N ALA A 644 -39.23 -65.33 27.67
CA ALA A 644 -39.36 -66.76 27.46
C ALA A 644 -40.79 -67.27 27.81
N VAL A 645 -41.37 -66.78 28.93
CA VAL A 645 -42.76 -67.10 29.30
C VAL A 645 -43.73 -66.52 28.28
N GLY A 646 -43.54 -65.32 27.81
CA GLY A 646 -44.39 -64.70 26.76
C GLY A 646 -44.35 -65.49 25.46
N CYS A 647 -43.17 -65.89 25.00
CA CYS A 647 -42.98 -66.72 23.80
C CYS A 647 -43.61 -68.09 23.95
N PHE A 648 -43.51 -68.70 25.16
CA PHE A 648 -44.12 -70.01 25.44
C PHE A 648 -45.67 -69.91 25.41
N LEU A 649 -46.24 -68.84 25.99
CA LEU A 649 -47.70 -68.64 25.95
C LEU A 649 -48.23 -68.41 24.52
N ILE A 650 -47.50 -67.67 23.71
CA ILE A 650 -47.84 -67.48 22.30
C ILE A 650 -47.75 -68.80 21.54
N LEU A 651 -46.70 -69.59 21.78
CA LEU A 651 -46.54 -70.91 21.15
C LEU A 651 -47.69 -71.83 21.52
N MET A 652 -48.11 -71.84 22.80
CA MET A 652 -49.27 -72.65 23.30
C MET A 652 -50.56 -72.15 22.67
N ALA A 653 -50.77 -70.86 22.50
CA ALA A 653 -51.96 -70.32 21.83
C ALA A 653 -52.01 -70.72 20.35
N LEU A 654 -50.86 -70.66 19.65
CA LEU A 654 -50.75 -71.11 18.27
C LEU A 654 -50.98 -72.62 18.11
N LEU A 655 -50.45 -73.45 19.03
CA LEU A 655 -50.71 -74.87 19.06
C LEU A 655 -52.15 -75.20 19.31
N ARG A 656 -52.84 -74.48 20.20
CA ARG A 656 -54.24 -74.62 20.45
C ARG A 656 -55.08 -74.27 19.22
N GLU A 657 -54.75 -73.20 18.53
CA GLU A 657 -55.46 -72.79 17.31
C GLU A 657 -55.19 -73.83 16.16
N TYR A 658 -53.96 -74.30 16.05
CA TYR A 658 -53.63 -75.37 15.12
C TYR A 658 -54.42 -76.65 15.39
N ASN A 659 -54.57 -77.09 16.67
CA ASN A 659 -55.31 -78.24 17.05
C ASN A 659 -56.83 -78.07 16.85
N LEU A 660 -57.36 -76.85 17.06
CA LEU A 660 -58.77 -76.54 16.78
C LEU A 660 -59.05 -76.60 15.28
N LYS A 661 -58.15 -76.05 14.41
CA LYS A 661 -58.32 -76.15 12.97
C LYS A 661 -58.12 -77.56 12.45
N LYS A 662 -57.32 -78.41 13.09
CA LYS A 662 -57.17 -79.83 12.79
C LYS A 662 -58.42 -80.61 13.15
N ASN A 663 -59.04 -80.32 14.27
CA ASN A 663 -60.32 -81.00 14.70
C ASN A 663 -61.53 -80.54 13.86
N GLU A 664 -61.55 -79.32 13.31
CA GLU A 664 -62.61 -78.94 12.35
C GLU A 664 -62.43 -79.61 10.98
N LYS A 665 -61.21 -79.84 10.52
CA LYS A 665 -60.98 -80.62 9.30
C LYS A 665 -61.27 -82.15 9.46
N GLY A 666 -61.26 -82.69 10.70
CA GLY A 666 -61.65 -84.07 11.03
C GLY A 666 -63.14 -84.31 11.12
N ARG A 667 -63.99 -83.26 11.15
CA ARG A 667 -65.45 -83.34 11.21
C ARG A 667 -66.16 -83.14 9.86
N MET A 668 -65.39 -82.92 8.78
CA MET A 668 -65.93 -82.86 7.42
C MET A 668 -65.40 -83.99 6.52
N ARG A 669 -65.29 -85.21 7.05
CA ARG A 669 -65.17 -86.45 6.30
C ARG A 669 -66.18 -87.47 6.84
#